data_0824ccfd11256e0b7f6ebf392fdf9c95
#
_entry.id   0824ccfd11256e0b7f6ebf392fdf9c95
#
_cell.length_a   1.000
_cell.length_b   1.000
_cell.length_c   1.000
_cell.angle_alpha   90.00
_cell.angle_beta   90.00
_cell.angle_gamma   90.00
#
_symmetry.space_group_name_H-M   'P 1'
#
loop_
_entity.id
_entity.type
_entity.pdbx_description
1 polymer ?
#
loop_
_entity_poly.entity_id
_entity_poly.type
_entity_poly.pdbx_seq_one_letter_code
_entity_poly.pdbx_strand_id
1 'polypeptide(L)'
;MCDIPQLSELNLEGIDTVAIDLETYDPNLKTKGLGAVRKDGFVTGIAIATKNQTFYFPIAHHMTDNLNTKDTWAYLNEKLFQNKNIRKVFHNAMYDVCWIRSATGDMLQGQLLDTMIAASVIDETRMRYSLDSISKDYLNETKYKYDLTEKVLEWSNGMIKDPMTSMHKLPYHLVKDYAEQDVNLTLKLWELFEEKYLDQILYTKTNPNGSKEYKTCRKIFELETKLFPCLVDMKFKGVRIDVEKAKTLGKLLEKRRDNLLKIIKKHTNVDVEIWAASSIKALLEHEKITDYEKTKDRKKKLKDKDGKILLDEKGEAKIELVPSTTPKLPKDYLKTHENRFLRMIVKARECDKAKNTFVEGLLDFVHEGRIHADINQIRSDQGGTVTGRFSMSNPNLQQIPSKGIIGKKMRELFIPDEGCVWGSFDYSQQEPRIVVHYALTLYPYKNPDIEMPNNLRESLEQIEESYKISDVDFHQVVADMAHISRTMAKTINLGLFYGMGKIKLASELNLTKAQASVLFNTYHEKAPFVKKLSQDLIEFAEDNKLLFTLGDRFCRFNKWETKDRSWNNTINRYEPVPILSEDDAKRAFKAELLDKYKDHIADNYMGDFTKHYKPAFTYKALNRLIQGSAADMTKKAMVDLYEQGILPQIQIHDELCLSIDSEETAKIVKETMENAILLKVPNKVNYKYGKNWGSIK
;
A
#
# COMPACT_ATOMS: atom_id res chain seq x y z
N MET A 1 -41.22 25.37 1.29
CA MET A 1 -40.69 23.99 1.29
C MET A 1 -39.99 23.83 -0.05
N CYS A 2 -38.73 23.43 -0.11
CA CYS A 2 -38.14 23.10 -1.39
C CYS A 2 -38.69 21.73 -1.80
N ASP A 3 -39.28 21.65 -2.99
CA ASP A 3 -39.78 20.38 -3.50
C ASP A 3 -38.61 19.43 -3.70
N ILE A 4 -38.69 18.26 -3.06
CA ILE A 4 -37.70 17.19 -3.26
C ILE A 4 -37.95 16.50 -4.61
N PRO A 5 -36.91 16.09 -5.36
CA PRO A 5 -37.10 15.46 -6.66
C PRO A 5 -37.78 14.09 -6.50
N GLN A 6 -38.60 13.73 -7.47
CA GLN A 6 -39.24 12.43 -7.53
C GLN A 6 -38.43 11.45 -8.38
N LEU A 7 -38.44 10.16 -8.03
CA LEU A 7 -37.71 9.14 -8.78
C LEU A 7 -38.13 9.05 -10.25
N SER A 8 -39.41 9.38 -10.55
CA SER A 8 -39.93 9.42 -11.91
C SER A 8 -39.31 10.51 -12.82
N GLU A 9 -38.65 11.49 -12.23
CA GLU A 9 -37.92 12.55 -12.96
C GLU A 9 -36.56 12.04 -13.49
N LEU A 10 -36.02 10.96 -12.89
CA LEU A 10 -34.77 10.35 -13.33
C LEU A 10 -35.00 9.57 -14.63
N ASN A 11 -34.63 10.17 -15.76
CA ASN A 11 -34.70 9.49 -17.06
C ASN A 11 -33.36 8.80 -17.36
N LEU A 12 -33.40 7.47 -17.49
CA LEU A 12 -32.27 6.62 -17.82
C LEU A 12 -32.32 6.08 -19.27
N GLU A 13 -33.30 6.51 -20.06
CA GLU A 13 -33.44 6.07 -21.46
C GLU A 13 -32.28 6.60 -22.32
N GLY A 14 -31.58 5.70 -23.00
CA GLY A 14 -30.44 6.05 -23.83
C GLY A 14 -29.17 6.47 -23.07
N ILE A 15 -29.17 6.33 -21.73
CA ILE A 15 -28.02 6.63 -20.87
C ILE A 15 -27.15 5.38 -20.71
N ASP A 16 -25.86 5.49 -21.04
CA ASP A 16 -24.87 4.43 -20.92
C ASP A 16 -23.93 4.60 -19.72
N THR A 17 -23.90 5.79 -19.14
CA THR A 17 -22.98 6.12 -18.03
C THR A 17 -23.67 7.02 -17.01
N VAL A 18 -23.56 6.66 -15.74
CA VAL A 18 -24.16 7.37 -14.61
C VAL A 18 -23.13 7.47 -13.49
N ALA A 19 -22.90 8.69 -12.98
CA ALA A 19 -22.14 8.88 -11.76
C ALA A 19 -23.05 8.83 -10.55
N ILE A 20 -22.55 8.25 -9.44
CA ILE A 20 -23.30 8.02 -8.21
C ILE A 20 -22.40 8.38 -7.02
N ASP A 21 -22.97 9.07 -6.04
CA ASP A 21 -22.35 9.41 -4.77
C ASP A 21 -23.36 9.30 -3.64
N LEU A 22 -22.94 8.86 -2.46
CA LEU A 22 -23.82 8.65 -1.31
C LEU A 22 -23.45 9.58 -0.16
N GLU A 23 -24.43 10.25 0.37
CA GLU A 23 -24.30 10.89 1.68
C GLU A 23 -24.73 9.92 2.77
N THR A 24 -23.90 9.77 3.81
CA THR A 24 -24.09 8.72 4.81
C THR A 24 -23.88 9.22 6.23
N TYR A 25 -24.47 8.47 7.17
CA TYR A 25 -24.09 8.49 8.57
C TYR A 25 -23.34 7.19 8.89
N ASP A 26 -22.03 7.26 9.07
CA ASP A 26 -21.17 6.14 9.45
C ASP A 26 -20.37 6.49 10.73
N PRO A 27 -20.97 6.29 11.93
CA PRO A 27 -20.44 6.81 13.20
C PRO A 27 -19.09 6.19 13.60
N ASN A 28 -18.81 4.99 13.14
CA ASN A 28 -17.62 4.24 13.50
C ASN A 28 -16.55 4.19 12.39
N LEU A 29 -16.72 4.94 11.30
CA LEU A 29 -15.82 4.92 10.14
C LEU A 29 -14.35 5.13 10.53
N LYS A 30 -14.05 6.09 11.39
CA LYS A 30 -12.67 6.40 11.82
C LYS A 30 -12.06 5.36 12.75
N THR A 31 -12.86 4.61 13.48
CA THR A 31 -12.40 3.66 14.53
C THR A 31 -12.48 2.21 14.10
N LYS A 32 -13.49 1.85 13.31
CA LYS A 32 -13.77 0.46 12.90
C LYS A 32 -13.81 0.26 11.38
N GLY A 33 -13.49 1.31 10.60
CA GLY A 33 -13.61 1.28 9.14
C GLY A 33 -15.07 1.28 8.67
N LEU A 34 -15.26 1.03 7.39
CA LEU A 34 -16.55 1.08 6.69
C LEU A 34 -17.65 0.26 7.41
N GLY A 35 -18.74 0.95 7.76
CA GLY A 35 -19.86 0.42 8.55
C GLY A 35 -20.89 -0.43 7.78
N ALA A 36 -20.86 -0.40 6.46
CA ALA A 36 -21.86 -1.04 5.60
C ALA A 36 -22.12 -2.52 5.91
N VAL A 37 -21.07 -3.31 6.18
CA VAL A 37 -21.21 -4.74 6.53
C VAL A 37 -21.83 -4.92 7.92
N ARG A 38 -21.44 -4.08 8.87
CA ARG A 38 -21.92 -4.13 10.26
C ARG A 38 -23.30 -3.51 10.43
N LYS A 39 -23.78 -2.74 9.43
CA LYS A 39 -25.05 -1.99 9.46
C LYS A 39 -25.14 -1.04 10.67
N ASP A 40 -24.00 -0.46 11.09
CA ASP A 40 -23.94 0.48 12.21
C ASP A 40 -24.02 1.96 11.78
N GLY A 41 -24.61 2.21 10.62
CA GLY A 41 -24.94 3.49 10.02
C GLY A 41 -26.05 3.36 8.98
N PHE A 42 -26.23 4.39 8.16
CA PHE A 42 -27.23 4.41 7.09
C PHE A 42 -26.90 5.46 6.02
N VAL A 43 -27.52 5.30 4.84
CA VAL A 43 -27.44 6.28 3.75
C VAL A 43 -28.49 7.35 3.99
N THR A 44 -28.09 8.62 3.94
CA THR A 44 -28.95 9.77 4.15
C THR A 44 -29.55 10.29 2.85
N GLY A 45 -28.81 10.16 1.75
CA GLY A 45 -29.26 10.55 0.42
C GLY A 45 -28.37 9.99 -0.68
N ILE A 46 -28.86 10.04 -1.90
CA ILE A 46 -28.24 9.47 -3.08
C ILE A 46 -28.15 10.56 -4.15
N ALA A 47 -26.93 10.93 -4.55
CA ALA A 47 -26.69 11.82 -5.68
C ALA A 47 -26.44 11.01 -6.95
N ILE A 48 -27.08 11.42 -8.04
CA ILE A 48 -26.99 10.77 -9.33
C ILE A 48 -26.81 11.83 -10.41
N ALA A 49 -25.78 11.70 -11.25
CA ALA A 49 -25.58 12.54 -12.42
C ALA A 49 -25.51 11.69 -13.70
N THR A 50 -26.18 12.16 -14.70
CA THR A 50 -26.05 11.74 -16.10
C THR A 50 -25.56 12.92 -16.93
N LYS A 51 -25.28 12.72 -18.21
CA LYS A 51 -24.89 13.81 -19.12
C LYS A 51 -25.90 14.96 -19.17
N ASN A 52 -27.19 14.67 -18.89
CA ASN A 52 -28.29 15.63 -19.12
C ASN A 52 -28.94 16.14 -17.82
N GLN A 53 -28.75 15.46 -16.71
CA GLN A 53 -29.49 15.75 -15.47
C GLN A 53 -28.70 15.33 -14.25
N THR A 54 -28.95 16.02 -13.14
CA THR A 54 -28.35 15.72 -11.83
C THR A 54 -29.42 15.84 -10.78
N PHE A 55 -29.46 14.89 -9.85
CA PHE A 55 -30.40 14.85 -8.74
C PHE A 55 -29.72 14.44 -7.46
N TYR A 56 -30.17 15.00 -6.35
CA TYR A 56 -29.91 14.48 -5.00
C TYR A 56 -31.24 14.02 -4.38
N PHE A 57 -31.39 12.74 -4.11
CA PHE A 57 -32.58 12.12 -3.54
C PHE A 57 -32.38 11.93 -2.02
N PRO A 58 -33.05 12.74 -1.17
CA PRO A 58 -32.98 12.57 0.28
C PRO A 58 -33.84 11.36 0.68
N ILE A 59 -33.28 10.45 1.51
CA ILE A 59 -33.99 9.23 1.94
C ILE A 59 -34.02 9.03 3.46
N ALA A 60 -33.11 9.69 4.21
CA ALA A 60 -33.05 9.57 5.67
C ALA A 60 -32.45 10.81 6.37
N HIS A 61 -32.75 11.99 5.90
CA HIS A 61 -32.43 13.24 6.61
C HIS A 61 -33.43 13.48 7.76
N HIS A 62 -32.94 14.03 8.87
CA HIS A 62 -33.80 14.24 10.05
C HIS A 62 -34.71 15.47 9.95
N MET A 63 -34.31 16.49 9.19
CA MET A 63 -34.98 17.82 9.22
C MET A 63 -35.53 18.21 7.84
N THR A 64 -35.98 17.26 7.06
CA THR A 64 -36.61 17.49 5.77
C THR A 64 -37.57 16.36 5.42
N ASP A 65 -38.44 16.58 4.44
CA ASP A 65 -39.16 15.48 3.81
C ASP A 65 -38.17 14.57 3.07
N ASN A 66 -38.43 13.27 3.11
CA ASN A 66 -37.62 12.27 2.46
C ASN A 66 -38.48 11.43 1.52
N LEU A 67 -37.88 10.91 0.47
CA LEU A 67 -38.49 9.82 -0.29
C LEU A 67 -38.60 8.56 0.59
N ASN A 68 -39.55 7.68 0.26
CA ASN A 68 -39.63 6.41 0.96
C ASN A 68 -38.37 5.58 0.70
N THR A 69 -37.61 5.32 1.75
CA THR A 69 -36.32 4.63 1.66
C THR A 69 -36.43 3.29 0.95
N LYS A 70 -37.43 2.46 1.30
CA LYS A 70 -37.60 1.13 0.71
C LYS A 70 -37.94 1.20 -0.77
N ASP A 71 -38.86 2.08 -1.14
CA ASP A 71 -39.29 2.24 -2.53
C ASP A 71 -38.16 2.84 -3.39
N THR A 72 -37.37 3.76 -2.82
CA THR A 72 -36.20 4.34 -3.49
C THR A 72 -35.15 3.26 -3.81
N TRP A 73 -34.79 2.44 -2.82
CA TRP A 73 -33.83 1.37 -3.05
C TRP A 73 -34.36 0.34 -4.04
N ALA A 74 -35.61 -0.04 -3.97
CA ALA A 74 -36.23 -0.99 -4.93
C ALA A 74 -36.19 -0.44 -6.34
N TYR A 75 -36.59 0.84 -6.53
CA TYR A 75 -36.60 1.49 -7.84
C TYR A 75 -35.19 1.61 -8.44
N LEU A 76 -34.23 2.13 -7.66
CA LEU A 76 -32.86 2.29 -8.14
C LEU A 76 -32.18 0.93 -8.36
N ASN A 77 -32.49 -0.07 -7.55
CA ASN A 77 -31.96 -1.42 -7.78
C ASN A 77 -32.44 -1.98 -9.12
N GLU A 78 -33.74 -1.91 -9.39
CA GLU A 78 -34.32 -2.41 -10.64
C GLU A 78 -33.83 -1.60 -11.87
N LYS A 79 -33.93 -0.28 -11.83
CA LYS A 79 -33.72 0.56 -13.01
C LYS A 79 -32.25 0.89 -13.29
N LEU A 80 -31.42 1.00 -12.24
CA LEU A 80 -30.04 1.45 -12.33
C LEU A 80 -29.03 0.38 -11.92
N PHE A 81 -29.09 -0.11 -10.69
CA PHE A 81 -27.99 -0.91 -10.13
C PHE A 81 -27.87 -2.29 -10.78
N GLN A 82 -28.98 -2.93 -11.14
CA GLN A 82 -28.99 -4.22 -11.83
C GLN A 82 -28.94 -4.09 -13.36
N ASN A 83 -28.97 -2.87 -13.92
CA ASN A 83 -28.88 -2.67 -15.36
C ASN A 83 -27.43 -2.85 -15.84
N LYS A 84 -27.15 -3.94 -16.54
CA LYS A 84 -25.82 -4.30 -17.07
C LYS A 84 -25.32 -3.34 -18.16
N ASN A 85 -26.20 -2.63 -18.83
CA ASN A 85 -25.87 -1.76 -19.96
C ASN A 85 -25.45 -0.35 -19.49
N ILE A 86 -25.69 0.01 -18.23
CA ILE A 86 -25.29 1.28 -17.65
C ILE A 86 -23.99 1.10 -16.87
N ARG A 87 -22.97 1.86 -17.21
CA ARG A 87 -21.72 1.98 -16.46
C ARG A 87 -21.96 2.87 -15.24
N LYS A 88 -21.54 2.45 -14.05
CA LYS A 88 -21.65 3.19 -12.79
C LYS A 88 -20.29 3.74 -12.42
N VAL A 89 -20.21 5.05 -12.32
CA VAL A 89 -18.99 5.80 -11.99
C VAL A 89 -19.08 6.31 -10.56
N PHE A 90 -18.03 6.13 -9.82
CA PHE A 90 -17.89 6.56 -8.43
C PHE A 90 -16.56 7.29 -8.23
N HIS A 91 -16.43 7.92 -7.08
CA HIS A 91 -15.14 8.35 -6.56
C HIS A 91 -14.88 7.68 -5.22
N ASN A 92 -13.93 6.74 -5.13
CA ASN A 92 -13.73 5.82 -4.01
C ASN A 92 -14.89 4.79 -3.89
N ALA A 93 -15.18 4.14 -4.98
CA ALA A 93 -16.29 3.20 -5.19
C ALA A 93 -16.51 2.18 -4.06
N MET A 94 -15.45 1.76 -3.35
CA MET A 94 -15.54 0.79 -2.26
C MET A 94 -16.53 1.24 -1.17
N TYR A 95 -16.58 2.54 -0.89
CA TYR A 95 -17.47 3.10 0.11
C TYR A 95 -18.93 2.98 -0.32
N ASP A 96 -19.26 3.55 -1.48
CA ASP A 96 -20.63 3.65 -1.98
C ASP A 96 -21.21 2.29 -2.36
N VAL A 97 -20.45 1.49 -3.10
CA VAL A 97 -20.90 0.14 -3.53
C VAL A 97 -21.18 -0.76 -2.34
N CYS A 98 -20.38 -0.68 -1.26
CA CYS A 98 -20.68 -1.44 -0.05
C CYS A 98 -21.97 -0.99 0.64
N TRP A 99 -22.25 0.32 0.71
CA TRP A 99 -23.51 0.82 1.28
C TRP A 99 -24.72 0.46 0.40
N ILE A 100 -24.62 0.57 -0.94
CA ILE A 100 -25.67 0.14 -1.86
C ILE A 100 -25.95 -1.35 -1.68
N ARG A 101 -24.92 -2.18 -1.66
CA ARG A 101 -25.05 -3.62 -1.43
C ARG A 101 -25.66 -3.95 -0.06
N SER A 102 -25.27 -3.22 0.97
CA SER A 102 -25.84 -3.40 2.31
C SER A 102 -27.34 -3.09 2.34
N ALA A 103 -27.78 -2.10 1.56
CA ALA A 103 -29.17 -1.67 1.48
C ALA A 103 -30.04 -2.57 0.57
N THR A 104 -29.48 -3.01 -0.56
CA THR A 104 -30.21 -3.80 -1.58
C THR A 104 -30.08 -5.32 -1.37
N GLY A 105 -29.00 -5.77 -0.76
CA GLY A 105 -28.62 -7.19 -0.68
C GLY A 105 -27.87 -7.71 -1.91
N ASP A 106 -27.87 -6.96 -3.00
CA ASP A 106 -27.35 -7.38 -4.30
C ASP A 106 -26.01 -6.70 -4.65
N MET A 107 -25.16 -7.41 -5.40
CA MET A 107 -24.00 -6.79 -6.05
C MET A 107 -24.46 -6.05 -7.31
N LEU A 108 -23.98 -4.83 -7.51
CA LEU A 108 -24.27 -4.03 -8.69
C LEU A 108 -23.78 -4.75 -9.96
N GLN A 109 -24.55 -4.62 -11.04
CA GLN A 109 -24.25 -5.22 -12.33
C GLN A 109 -23.69 -4.18 -13.31
N GLY A 110 -23.00 -4.66 -14.36
CA GLY A 110 -22.32 -3.81 -15.35
C GLY A 110 -20.93 -3.36 -14.86
N GLN A 111 -20.33 -2.40 -15.54
CA GLN A 111 -19.01 -1.89 -15.18
C GLN A 111 -19.11 -0.94 -13.98
N LEU A 112 -18.30 -1.20 -12.97
CA LEU A 112 -18.12 -0.33 -11.80
C LEU A 112 -16.79 0.40 -11.96
N LEU A 113 -16.86 1.69 -12.21
CA LEU A 113 -15.74 2.54 -12.57
C LEU A 113 -15.43 3.49 -11.41
N ASP A 114 -14.15 3.67 -11.11
CA ASP A 114 -13.71 4.51 -9.99
C ASP A 114 -12.69 5.55 -10.46
N THR A 115 -13.05 6.84 -10.37
CA THR A 115 -12.17 7.94 -10.77
C THR A 115 -10.94 8.08 -9.86
N MET A 116 -11.00 7.61 -8.61
CA MET A 116 -9.83 7.56 -7.73
C MET A 116 -8.85 6.48 -8.19
N ILE A 117 -9.33 5.30 -8.59
CA ILE A 117 -8.50 4.25 -9.20
C ILE A 117 -7.90 4.74 -10.52
N ALA A 118 -8.70 5.35 -11.39
CA ALA A 118 -8.22 5.92 -12.64
C ALA A 118 -7.10 6.95 -12.41
N ALA A 119 -7.30 7.90 -11.50
CA ALA A 119 -6.30 8.89 -11.15
C ALA A 119 -5.01 8.27 -10.60
N SER A 120 -5.11 7.21 -9.78
CA SER A 120 -3.96 6.50 -9.24
C SER A 120 -3.17 5.73 -10.30
N VAL A 121 -3.83 5.24 -11.34
CA VAL A 121 -3.20 4.56 -12.48
C VAL A 121 -2.57 5.57 -13.44
N ILE A 122 -3.25 6.71 -13.64
CA ILE A 122 -2.75 7.81 -14.47
C ILE A 122 -1.52 8.46 -13.84
N ASP A 123 -1.50 8.68 -12.52
CA ASP A 123 -0.35 9.22 -11.80
C ASP A 123 -0.27 8.67 -10.35
N GLU A 124 0.52 7.63 -10.15
CA GLU A 124 0.77 7.00 -8.84
C GLU A 124 1.68 7.84 -7.93
N THR A 125 2.24 8.92 -8.42
CA THR A 125 3.16 9.77 -7.66
C THR A 125 2.46 10.88 -6.86
N ARG A 126 1.17 11.06 -7.06
CA ARG A 126 0.36 12.07 -6.35
C ARG A 126 0.35 11.84 -4.85
N MET A 127 0.26 12.94 -4.11
CA MET A 127 0.16 12.91 -2.65
C MET A 127 -1.28 12.71 -2.18
N ARG A 128 -2.26 13.17 -2.97
CA ARG A 128 -3.69 13.13 -2.65
C ARG A 128 -4.51 12.70 -3.85
N TYR A 129 -5.54 11.92 -3.58
CA TYR A 129 -6.51 11.40 -4.55
C TYR A 129 -7.95 11.74 -4.18
N SER A 130 -8.20 12.63 -3.20
CA SER A 130 -9.56 13.11 -2.89
C SER A 130 -10.18 13.80 -4.11
N LEU A 131 -11.50 13.73 -4.22
CA LEU A 131 -12.25 14.34 -5.32
C LEU A 131 -11.88 15.81 -5.51
N ASP A 132 -11.81 16.58 -4.41
CA ASP A 132 -11.40 17.98 -4.43
C ASP A 132 -10.00 18.20 -5.03
N SER A 133 -9.01 17.40 -4.60
CA SER A 133 -7.64 17.52 -5.12
C SER A 133 -7.55 17.19 -6.61
N ILE A 134 -8.25 16.15 -7.04
CA ILE A 134 -8.22 15.69 -8.44
C ILE A 134 -9.00 16.67 -9.32
N SER A 135 -10.19 17.11 -8.91
CA SER A 135 -11.00 18.06 -9.65
C SER A 135 -10.27 19.40 -9.84
N LYS A 136 -9.60 19.88 -8.79
CA LYS A 136 -8.79 21.09 -8.89
C LYS A 136 -7.69 20.96 -9.93
N ASP A 137 -6.97 19.83 -9.93
CA ASP A 137 -5.79 19.67 -10.79
C ASP A 137 -6.14 19.33 -12.25
N TYR A 138 -7.22 18.59 -12.49
CA TYR A 138 -7.61 18.13 -13.84
C TYR A 138 -8.71 18.95 -14.48
N LEU A 139 -9.67 19.47 -13.68
CA LEU A 139 -10.81 20.26 -14.19
C LEU A 139 -10.68 21.76 -13.90
N ASN A 140 -9.76 22.16 -13.02
CA ASN A 140 -9.67 23.51 -12.44
C ASN A 140 -10.98 23.91 -11.71
N GLU A 141 -11.66 22.92 -11.11
CA GLU A 141 -12.87 23.07 -10.31
C GLU A 141 -12.64 22.59 -8.88
N THR A 142 -13.38 23.13 -7.91
CA THR A 142 -13.30 22.75 -6.50
C THR A 142 -14.67 22.37 -5.94
N LYS A 143 -14.67 21.59 -4.85
CA LYS A 143 -15.90 21.19 -4.15
C LYS A 143 -16.54 22.39 -3.42
N TYR A 144 -17.86 22.37 -3.28
CA TYR A 144 -18.64 23.37 -2.49
C TYR A 144 -18.56 23.14 -0.96
N LYS A 145 -17.53 22.47 -0.49
CA LYS A 145 -17.36 22.15 0.94
C LYS A 145 -17.30 23.39 1.83
N TYR A 146 -16.64 24.45 1.37
CA TYR A 146 -16.58 25.70 2.12
C TYR A 146 -17.95 26.37 2.17
N ASP A 147 -18.65 26.44 1.07
CA ASP A 147 -20.02 27.00 1.01
C ASP A 147 -20.98 26.23 1.92
N LEU A 148 -20.91 24.88 1.91
CA LEU A 148 -21.71 24.07 2.83
C LEU A 148 -21.39 24.40 4.29
N THR A 149 -20.10 24.53 4.63
CA THR A 149 -19.69 24.82 6.01
C THR A 149 -20.21 26.18 6.47
N GLU A 150 -20.10 27.21 5.64
CA GLU A 150 -20.61 28.56 5.95
C GLU A 150 -22.13 28.58 6.09
N LYS A 151 -22.86 28.04 5.11
CA LYS A 151 -24.33 27.90 5.13
C LYS A 151 -24.83 27.17 6.39
N VAL A 152 -24.15 26.06 6.77
CA VAL A 152 -24.53 25.26 7.95
C VAL A 152 -24.19 25.98 9.25
N LEU A 153 -23.07 26.68 9.32
CA LEU A 153 -22.73 27.52 10.50
C LEU A 153 -23.77 28.61 10.72
N GLU A 154 -24.18 29.33 9.66
CA GLU A 154 -25.21 30.35 9.71
C GLU A 154 -26.56 29.75 10.11
N TRP A 155 -27.03 28.72 9.42
CA TRP A 155 -28.30 28.05 9.67
C TRP A 155 -28.42 27.49 11.09
N SER A 156 -27.33 26.90 11.61
CA SER A 156 -27.29 26.30 12.95
C SER A 156 -26.92 27.28 14.06
N ASN A 157 -26.78 28.59 13.76
CA ASN A 157 -26.26 29.60 14.71
C ASN A 157 -24.93 29.14 15.37
N GLY A 158 -24.03 28.53 14.60
CA GLY A 158 -22.73 28.09 15.07
C GLY A 158 -22.74 26.78 15.88
N MET A 159 -23.88 26.11 16.03
CA MET A 159 -23.95 24.83 16.77
C MET A 159 -23.31 23.65 16.02
N ILE A 160 -23.42 23.62 14.71
CA ILE A 160 -22.82 22.54 13.87
C ILE A 160 -21.55 23.10 13.19
N LYS A 161 -20.40 22.75 13.75
CA LYS A 161 -19.08 23.20 13.25
C LYS A 161 -18.52 22.33 12.13
N ASP A 162 -18.87 21.06 12.09
CA ASP A 162 -18.44 20.10 11.06
C ASP A 162 -19.67 19.45 10.41
N PRO A 163 -20.11 19.96 9.26
CA PRO A 163 -21.27 19.42 8.55
C PRO A 163 -21.03 18.00 8.06
N MET A 164 -19.78 17.62 7.74
CA MET A 164 -19.45 16.28 7.22
C MET A 164 -19.81 15.16 8.19
N THR A 165 -19.66 15.38 9.49
CA THR A 165 -20.04 14.40 10.53
C THR A 165 -21.51 14.47 10.91
N SER A 166 -22.24 15.49 10.44
CA SER A 166 -23.62 15.79 10.82
C SER A 166 -24.58 15.82 9.62
N MET A 167 -24.17 15.32 8.46
CA MET A 167 -24.90 15.40 7.19
C MET A 167 -26.36 14.92 7.35
N HIS A 168 -26.58 13.84 8.08
CA HIS A 168 -27.90 13.27 8.38
C HIS A 168 -28.85 14.21 9.15
N LYS A 169 -28.31 15.22 9.86
CA LYS A 169 -29.09 16.20 10.62
C LYS A 169 -29.47 17.43 9.79
N LEU A 170 -28.86 17.60 8.63
CA LEU A 170 -29.05 18.77 7.80
C LEU A 170 -30.32 18.63 6.93
N PRO A 171 -31.04 19.72 6.66
CA PRO A 171 -32.15 19.70 5.72
C PRO A 171 -31.63 19.59 4.26
N TYR A 172 -32.46 19.03 3.39
CA TYR A 172 -32.17 18.78 1.97
C TYR A 172 -31.55 20.00 1.24
N HIS A 173 -32.15 21.18 1.39
CA HIS A 173 -31.73 22.38 0.67
C HIS A 173 -30.29 22.84 1.00
N LEU A 174 -29.73 22.45 2.14
CA LEU A 174 -28.35 22.76 2.49
C LEU A 174 -27.36 21.73 1.86
N VAL A 175 -27.78 20.47 1.73
CA VAL A 175 -26.92 19.38 1.26
C VAL A 175 -26.95 19.22 -0.24
N LYS A 176 -28.07 19.52 -0.90
CA LYS A 176 -28.31 19.31 -2.32
C LYS A 176 -27.18 19.81 -3.21
N ASP A 177 -26.85 21.08 -3.14
CA ASP A 177 -25.85 21.69 -4.03
C ASP A 177 -24.47 21.03 -3.90
N TYR A 178 -24.11 20.65 -2.67
CA TYR A 178 -22.86 19.96 -2.38
C TYR A 178 -22.85 18.54 -2.98
N ALA A 179 -23.88 17.74 -2.72
CA ALA A 179 -23.96 16.36 -3.21
C ALA A 179 -24.09 16.29 -4.75
N GLU A 180 -24.87 17.20 -5.34
CA GLU A 180 -25.00 17.29 -6.80
C GLU A 180 -23.69 17.74 -7.46
N GLN A 181 -22.91 18.60 -6.82
CA GLN A 181 -21.59 18.97 -7.34
C GLN A 181 -20.61 17.79 -7.28
N ASP A 182 -20.57 17.03 -6.18
CA ASP A 182 -19.63 15.91 -6.03
C ASP A 182 -19.86 14.87 -7.13
N VAL A 183 -21.10 14.53 -7.41
CA VAL A 183 -21.42 13.56 -8.47
C VAL A 183 -21.18 14.12 -9.87
N ASN A 184 -21.38 15.41 -10.10
CA ASN A 184 -21.05 16.06 -11.38
C ASN A 184 -19.54 16.10 -11.62
N LEU A 185 -18.76 16.45 -10.60
CA LEU A 185 -17.29 16.41 -10.69
C LEU A 185 -16.78 14.99 -10.98
N THR A 186 -17.40 13.99 -10.37
CA THR A 186 -17.08 12.59 -10.60
C THR A 186 -17.33 12.19 -12.06
N LEU A 187 -18.47 12.59 -12.64
CA LEU A 187 -18.79 12.32 -14.04
C LEU A 187 -17.82 13.02 -14.99
N LYS A 188 -17.59 14.33 -14.81
CA LYS A 188 -16.64 15.12 -15.63
C LYS A 188 -15.22 14.54 -15.58
N LEU A 189 -14.76 14.12 -14.40
CA LEU A 189 -13.45 13.48 -14.26
C LEU A 189 -13.39 12.18 -15.03
N TRP A 190 -14.43 11.36 -14.96
CA TRP A 190 -14.49 10.12 -15.71
C TRP A 190 -14.43 10.37 -17.23
N GLU A 191 -15.25 11.26 -17.74
CA GLU A 191 -15.25 11.62 -19.17
C GLU A 191 -13.87 12.10 -19.62
N LEU A 192 -13.24 12.97 -18.84
CA LEU A 192 -11.90 13.46 -19.12
C LEU A 192 -10.84 12.35 -19.10
N PHE A 193 -10.89 11.45 -18.11
CA PHE A 193 -9.93 10.36 -17.99
C PHE A 193 -10.10 9.33 -19.10
N GLU A 194 -11.33 9.00 -19.46
CA GLU A 194 -11.64 8.08 -20.55
C GLU A 194 -11.20 8.64 -21.90
N GLU A 195 -11.49 9.92 -22.16
CA GLU A 195 -11.17 10.57 -23.44
C GLU A 195 -9.67 10.84 -23.65
N LYS A 196 -8.97 11.32 -22.59
CA LYS A 196 -7.63 11.90 -22.77
C LYS A 196 -6.50 11.12 -22.13
N TYR A 197 -6.73 10.40 -21.02
CA TYR A 197 -5.62 9.91 -20.20
C TYR A 197 -5.45 8.40 -20.23
N LEU A 198 -6.53 7.61 -20.21
CA LEU A 198 -6.41 6.15 -20.10
C LEU A 198 -5.79 5.53 -21.36
N ASP A 199 -6.11 6.06 -22.54
CA ASP A 199 -5.60 5.57 -23.84
C ASP A 199 -4.43 6.41 -24.36
N GLN A 200 -3.97 7.41 -23.60
CA GLN A 200 -2.78 8.17 -23.97
C GLN A 200 -1.57 7.24 -24.09
N ILE A 201 -0.90 7.29 -25.24
CA ILE A 201 0.32 6.53 -25.47
C ILE A 201 1.45 7.15 -24.63
N LEU A 202 1.89 6.42 -23.62
CA LEU A 202 2.97 6.82 -22.73
C LEU A 202 4.33 6.29 -23.19
N TYR A 203 4.34 5.15 -23.87
CA TYR A 203 5.55 4.55 -24.43
C TYR A 203 5.22 3.74 -25.69
N THR A 204 6.13 3.78 -26.66
CA THR A 204 6.04 2.97 -27.88
C THR A 204 7.23 2.04 -27.96
N LYS A 205 6.97 0.73 -27.88
CA LYS A 205 7.97 -0.29 -28.08
C LYS A 205 7.98 -0.72 -29.55
N THR A 206 9.15 -0.66 -30.17
CA THR A 206 9.33 -1.22 -31.52
C THR A 206 9.91 -2.62 -31.38
N ASN A 207 9.20 -3.60 -31.89
CA ASN A 207 9.64 -4.99 -31.90
C ASN A 207 10.66 -5.25 -33.02
N PRO A 208 11.47 -6.34 -32.95
CA PRO A 208 12.46 -6.65 -33.98
C PRO A 208 11.89 -6.81 -35.41
N ASN A 209 10.62 -7.19 -35.52
CA ASN A 209 9.91 -7.29 -36.81
C ASN A 209 9.35 -5.95 -37.32
N GLY A 210 9.67 -4.83 -36.66
CA GLY A 210 9.20 -3.49 -37.00
C GLY A 210 7.78 -3.16 -36.51
N SER A 211 7.05 -4.09 -35.90
CA SER A 211 5.73 -3.80 -35.31
C SER A 211 5.87 -2.92 -34.09
N LYS A 212 4.87 -2.04 -33.88
CA LYS A 212 4.82 -1.14 -32.72
C LYS A 212 3.81 -1.66 -31.69
N GLU A 213 4.22 -1.69 -30.44
CA GLU A 213 3.38 -1.95 -29.28
C GLU A 213 3.23 -0.66 -28.47
N TYR A 214 2.00 -0.21 -28.29
CA TYR A 214 1.69 1.02 -27.55
C TYR A 214 1.36 0.68 -26.10
N LYS A 215 1.98 1.38 -25.16
CA LYS A 215 1.74 1.24 -23.74
C LYS A 215 0.90 2.42 -23.25
N THR A 216 -0.26 2.10 -22.69
CA THR A 216 -1.24 3.04 -22.14
C THR A 216 -1.67 2.60 -20.73
N CYS A 217 -2.39 3.45 -20.01
CA CYS A 217 -2.93 3.10 -18.70
C CYS A 217 -4.17 2.18 -18.77
N ARG A 218 -4.79 2.00 -19.93
CA ARG A 218 -6.05 1.27 -20.11
C ARG A 218 -6.00 -0.16 -19.56
N LYS A 219 -5.01 -0.93 -19.96
CA LYS A 219 -4.91 -2.34 -19.57
C LYS A 219 -4.85 -2.56 -18.08
N ILE A 220 -4.05 -1.75 -17.38
CA ILE A 220 -3.96 -1.87 -15.92
C ILE A 220 -5.20 -1.33 -15.22
N PHE A 221 -5.85 -0.29 -15.75
CA PHE A 221 -7.12 0.20 -15.25
C PHE A 221 -8.22 -0.86 -15.38
N GLU A 222 -8.28 -1.59 -16.48
CA GLU A 222 -9.22 -2.70 -16.69
C GLU A 222 -8.98 -3.84 -15.68
N LEU A 223 -7.72 -4.18 -15.40
CA LEU A 223 -7.39 -5.18 -14.37
C LEU A 223 -7.90 -4.74 -12.99
N GLU A 224 -7.65 -3.49 -12.62
CA GLU A 224 -8.10 -2.94 -11.33
C GLU A 224 -9.65 -2.89 -11.26
N THR A 225 -10.32 -2.52 -12.35
CA THR A 225 -11.79 -2.50 -12.46
C THR A 225 -12.39 -3.89 -12.33
N LYS A 226 -11.84 -4.90 -13.01
CA LYS A 226 -12.28 -6.30 -12.91
C LYS A 226 -12.05 -6.90 -11.52
N LEU A 227 -11.01 -6.47 -10.84
CA LEU A 227 -10.70 -6.92 -9.49
C LEU A 227 -11.66 -6.37 -8.44
N PHE A 228 -12.23 -5.19 -8.67
CA PHE A 228 -13.00 -4.46 -7.68
C PHE A 228 -14.19 -5.27 -7.10
N PRO A 229 -15.05 -5.94 -7.89
CA PRO A 229 -16.14 -6.78 -7.35
C PRO A 229 -15.63 -7.91 -6.41
N CYS A 230 -14.51 -8.52 -6.74
CA CYS A 230 -13.86 -9.53 -5.89
C CYS A 230 -13.55 -8.95 -4.49
N LEU A 231 -13.01 -7.73 -4.44
CA LEU A 231 -12.66 -7.08 -3.16
C LEU A 231 -13.89 -6.71 -2.33
N VAL A 232 -14.99 -6.30 -2.99
CA VAL A 232 -16.28 -6.07 -2.32
C VAL A 232 -16.79 -7.37 -1.71
N ASP A 233 -16.78 -8.47 -2.47
CA ASP A 233 -17.20 -9.79 -1.98
C ASP A 233 -16.31 -10.31 -0.85
N MET A 234 -14.99 -10.14 -0.95
CA MET A 234 -14.05 -10.47 0.14
C MET A 234 -14.39 -9.71 1.42
N LYS A 235 -14.72 -8.42 1.31
CA LYS A 235 -15.10 -7.61 2.46
C LYS A 235 -16.42 -8.09 3.09
N PHE A 236 -17.44 -8.39 2.28
CA PHE A 236 -18.72 -8.89 2.80
C PHE A 236 -18.62 -10.29 3.38
N LYS A 237 -17.87 -11.18 2.73
CA LYS A 237 -17.63 -12.54 3.24
C LYS A 237 -16.85 -12.51 4.55
N GLY A 238 -15.79 -11.68 4.62
CA GLY A 238 -14.88 -11.64 5.76
C GLY A 238 -14.19 -12.97 6.06
N VAL A 239 -13.42 -13.00 7.14
CA VAL A 239 -12.65 -14.18 7.55
C VAL A 239 -13.13 -14.68 8.90
N ARG A 240 -13.45 -15.96 9.02
CA ARG A 240 -13.88 -16.57 10.29
C ARG A 240 -12.75 -16.58 11.31
N ILE A 241 -13.10 -16.25 12.54
CA ILE A 241 -12.19 -16.29 13.68
C ILE A 241 -12.80 -17.09 14.84
N ASP A 242 -11.99 -17.89 15.49
CA ASP A 242 -12.34 -18.59 16.73
C ASP A 242 -12.23 -17.61 17.92
N VAL A 243 -13.35 -16.95 18.23
CA VAL A 243 -13.45 -15.89 19.26
C VAL A 243 -13.11 -16.41 20.64
N GLU A 244 -13.57 -17.61 21.01
CA GLU A 244 -13.31 -18.16 22.34
C GLU A 244 -11.84 -18.56 22.50
N LYS A 245 -11.25 -19.13 21.47
CA LYS A 245 -9.81 -19.39 21.43
C LYS A 245 -8.99 -18.10 21.50
N ALA A 246 -9.43 -17.03 20.83
CA ALA A 246 -8.79 -15.72 20.90
C ALA A 246 -8.80 -15.15 22.33
N LYS A 247 -9.96 -15.14 22.99
CA LYS A 247 -10.09 -14.72 24.40
C LYS A 247 -9.20 -15.56 25.34
N THR A 248 -9.17 -16.85 25.14
CA THR A 248 -8.34 -17.78 25.91
C THR A 248 -6.85 -17.49 25.70
N LEU A 249 -6.43 -17.26 24.44
CA LEU A 249 -5.06 -16.91 24.11
C LEU A 249 -4.66 -15.58 24.76
N GLY A 250 -5.54 -14.57 24.75
CA GLY A 250 -5.30 -13.29 25.43
C GLY A 250 -4.99 -13.45 26.92
N LYS A 251 -5.81 -14.24 27.63
CA LYS A 251 -5.59 -14.57 29.06
C LYS A 251 -4.27 -15.31 29.29
N LEU A 252 -3.91 -16.24 28.42
CA LEU A 252 -2.64 -16.97 28.52
C LEU A 252 -1.42 -16.08 28.30
N LEU A 253 -1.49 -15.17 27.34
CA LEU A 253 -0.42 -14.20 27.07
C LEU A 253 -0.23 -13.23 28.23
N GLU A 254 -1.32 -12.74 28.82
CA GLU A 254 -1.30 -11.90 30.01
C GLU A 254 -0.66 -12.62 31.20
N LYS A 255 -1.14 -13.81 31.54
CA LYS A 255 -0.58 -14.63 32.60
C LYS A 255 0.91 -14.89 32.39
N ARG A 256 1.34 -15.14 31.16
CA ARG A 256 2.76 -15.35 30.83
C ARG A 256 3.59 -14.09 31.03
N ARG A 257 3.10 -12.93 30.57
CA ARG A 257 3.73 -11.62 30.83
C ARG A 257 3.92 -11.38 32.31
N ASP A 258 2.85 -11.50 33.08
CA ASP A 258 2.85 -11.24 34.53
C ASP A 258 3.75 -12.16 35.28
N ASN A 259 3.81 -13.45 34.89
CA ASN A 259 4.77 -14.40 35.51
C ASN A 259 6.22 -14.00 35.22
N LEU A 260 6.55 -13.53 34.00
CA LEU A 260 7.91 -13.05 33.72
C LEU A 260 8.28 -11.83 34.59
N LEU A 261 7.35 -10.89 34.75
CA LEU A 261 7.54 -9.72 35.60
C LEU A 261 7.66 -10.09 37.10
N LYS A 262 6.85 -11.02 37.59
CA LYS A 262 6.95 -11.55 38.94
C LYS A 262 8.33 -12.21 39.22
N ILE A 263 8.88 -12.94 38.22
CA ILE A 263 10.21 -13.54 38.36
C ILE A 263 11.29 -12.44 38.45
N ILE A 264 11.20 -11.39 37.58
CA ILE A 264 12.14 -10.26 37.67
C ILE A 264 12.06 -9.62 39.06
N LYS A 265 10.86 -9.22 39.50
CA LYS A 265 10.62 -8.57 40.78
C LYS A 265 11.13 -9.41 41.97
N LYS A 266 10.87 -10.73 41.96
CA LYS A 266 11.31 -11.65 43.01
C LYS A 266 12.83 -11.70 43.17
N HIS A 267 13.58 -11.59 42.06
CA HIS A 267 15.04 -11.74 42.08
C HIS A 267 15.81 -10.42 42.22
N THR A 268 15.19 -9.30 41.76
CA THR A 268 15.86 -8.00 41.71
C THR A 268 15.22 -6.96 42.63
N ASN A 269 14.08 -7.28 43.23
CA ASN A 269 13.23 -6.32 43.95
C ASN A 269 12.84 -5.06 43.15
N VAL A 270 13.02 -5.09 41.80
CA VAL A 270 12.66 -4.01 40.90
C VAL A 270 11.31 -4.31 40.26
N ASP A 271 10.39 -3.36 40.32
CA ASP A 271 9.10 -3.43 39.63
C ASP A 271 9.27 -2.83 38.24
N VAL A 272 9.16 -3.64 37.18
CA VAL A 272 9.49 -3.25 35.83
C VAL A 272 8.23 -2.96 35.02
N GLU A 273 8.09 -1.70 34.58
CA GLU A 273 7.18 -1.28 33.51
C GLU A 273 7.88 -1.49 32.16
N ILE A 274 7.44 -2.50 31.41
CA ILE A 274 8.18 -3.02 30.24
C ILE A 274 8.36 -2.02 29.10
N TRP A 275 7.51 -1.00 29.00
CA TRP A 275 7.59 0.03 27.95
C TRP A 275 8.24 1.33 28.42
N ALA A 276 8.44 1.51 29.72
CA ALA A 276 9.06 2.68 30.30
C ALA A 276 10.59 2.50 30.44
N ALA A 277 11.35 3.23 29.64
CA ALA A 277 12.81 3.16 29.68
C ALA A 277 13.40 3.54 31.04
N SER A 278 12.75 4.44 31.79
CA SER A 278 13.12 4.80 33.17
C SER A 278 12.99 3.63 34.16
N SER A 279 11.93 2.84 34.01
CA SER A 279 11.72 1.66 34.84
C SER A 279 12.75 0.57 34.53
N ILE A 280 13.06 0.34 33.25
CA ILE A 280 14.11 -0.61 32.84
C ILE A 280 15.50 -0.13 33.30
N LYS A 281 15.72 1.21 33.33
CA LYS A 281 16.97 1.76 33.86
C LYS A 281 17.26 1.33 35.32
N ALA A 282 16.23 1.31 36.17
CA ALA A 282 16.36 0.81 37.53
C ALA A 282 16.84 -0.66 37.58
N LEU A 283 16.37 -1.49 36.66
CA LEU A 283 16.85 -2.87 36.51
C LEU A 283 18.30 -2.92 36.00
N LEU A 284 18.68 -2.07 35.03
CA LEU A 284 20.07 -1.99 34.55
C LEU A 284 21.03 -1.59 35.66
N GLU A 285 20.64 -0.62 36.49
CA GLU A 285 21.41 -0.16 37.66
C GLU A 285 21.56 -1.27 38.69
N HIS A 286 20.48 -2.00 39.05
CA HIS A 286 20.51 -3.14 39.92
C HIS A 286 21.48 -4.24 39.45
N GLU A 287 21.42 -4.55 38.14
CA GLU A 287 22.23 -5.58 37.48
C GLU A 287 23.65 -5.08 37.11
N LYS A 288 23.98 -3.82 37.42
CA LYS A 288 25.26 -3.16 37.11
C LYS A 288 25.61 -3.18 35.60
N ILE A 289 24.60 -3.08 34.76
CA ILE A 289 24.75 -3.04 33.30
C ILE A 289 24.95 -1.60 32.86
N THR A 290 26.06 -1.31 32.18
CA THR A 290 26.45 0.05 31.75
C THR A 290 26.74 0.15 30.26
N ASP A 291 26.73 -0.95 29.53
CA ASP A 291 27.09 -1.08 28.13
C ASP A 291 25.94 -0.71 27.13
N TYR A 292 25.08 0.21 27.54
CA TYR A 292 23.97 0.66 26.70
C TYR A 292 24.18 2.09 26.16
N GLU A 293 23.64 2.36 24.96
CA GLU A 293 23.58 3.73 24.43
C GLU A 293 22.50 4.54 25.14
N LYS A 294 22.73 5.84 25.26
CA LYS A 294 21.72 6.80 25.71
C LYS A 294 20.91 7.32 24.54
N THR A 295 19.69 7.76 24.80
CA THR A 295 18.89 8.48 23.82
C THR A 295 19.55 9.83 23.52
N LYS A 296 19.15 10.47 22.38
CA LYS A 296 19.66 11.80 22.03
C LYS A 296 19.34 12.83 23.11
N ASP A 297 20.24 13.79 23.29
CA ASP A 297 20.04 14.92 24.18
C ASP A 297 18.74 15.66 23.89
N ARG A 298 18.09 16.15 24.95
CA ARG A 298 16.82 16.85 24.82
C ARG A 298 17.07 18.32 24.52
N LYS A 299 16.38 18.82 23.54
CA LYS A 299 16.29 20.26 23.28
C LYS A 299 15.31 20.88 24.26
N LYS A 300 15.81 21.69 25.22
CA LYS A 300 15.00 22.43 26.19
C LYS A 300 14.95 23.90 25.76
N LYS A 301 13.78 24.43 25.53
CA LYS A 301 13.61 25.86 25.30
C LYS A 301 13.90 26.61 26.58
N LEU A 302 14.82 27.57 26.54
CA LEU A 302 15.13 28.42 27.65
C LEU A 302 13.96 29.38 27.90
N LYS A 303 13.63 29.58 29.17
CA LYS A 303 12.59 30.49 29.62
C LYS A 303 13.17 31.53 30.57
N ASP A 304 12.61 32.74 30.58
CA ASP A 304 12.91 33.76 31.58
C ASP A 304 12.23 33.44 32.96
N LYS A 305 12.40 34.37 33.90
CA LYS A 305 11.84 34.23 35.27
C LYS A 305 10.31 34.18 35.29
N ASP A 306 9.66 34.72 34.24
CA ASP A 306 8.23 34.79 34.10
C ASP A 306 7.65 33.65 33.25
N GLY A 307 8.51 32.67 32.85
CA GLY A 307 8.12 31.48 32.09
C GLY A 307 8.01 31.70 30.58
N LYS A 308 8.37 32.88 30.07
CA LYS A 308 8.35 33.23 28.64
C LYS A 308 9.58 32.68 27.93
N ILE A 309 9.41 32.16 26.71
CA ILE A 309 10.52 31.59 25.92
C ILE A 309 11.48 32.71 25.50
N LEU A 310 12.76 32.51 25.81
CA LEU A 310 13.85 33.39 25.36
C LEU A 310 14.10 33.15 23.85
N LEU A 311 14.18 34.24 23.09
CA LEU A 311 14.48 34.21 21.67
C LEU A 311 15.96 34.61 21.43
N ASP A 312 16.53 34.10 20.34
CA ASP A 312 17.85 34.54 19.84
C ASP A 312 17.74 35.80 18.96
N GLU A 313 18.87 36.24 18.40
CA GLU A 313 18.93 37.41 17.53
C GLU A 313 18.13 37.28 16.22
N LYS A 314 17.74 36.06 15.84
CA LYS A 314 16.93 35.76 14.66
C LYS A 314 15.43 35.54 15.01
N GLY A 315 15.06 35.71 16.26
CA GLY A 315 13.69 35.50 16.73
C GLY A 315 13.34 34.04 16.96
N GLU A 316 14.29 33.10 16.94
CA GLU A 316 14.07 31.69 17.23
C GLU A 316 14.27 31.39 18.72
N ALA A 317 13.58 30.34 19.20
CA ALA A 317 13.68 29.96 20.61
C ALA A 317 15.11 29.51 20.96
N LYS A 318 15.75 30.16 21.95
CA LYS A 318 17.02 29.70 22.50
C LYS A 318 16.87 28.30 23.07
N ILE A 319 17.76 27.37 22.66
CA ILE A 319 17.70 25.96 23.00
C ILE A 319 18.97 25.60 23.79
N GLU A 320 18.76 24.96 24.92
CA GLU A 320 19.79 24.26 25.69
C GLU A 320 19.73 22.77 25.37
N LEU A 321 20.87 22.13 25.10
CA LEU A 321 20.99 20.70 24.98
C LEU A 321 21.21 20.10 26.39
N VAL A 322 20.19 19.42 26.89
CA VAL A 322 20.29 18.71 28.18
C VAL A 322 20.67 17.25 27.91
N PRO A 323 21.82 16.79 28.45
CA PRO A 323 22.26 15.40 28.26
C PRO A 323 21.19 14.40 28.67
N SER A 324 20.93 13.43 27.81
CA SER A 324 19.96 12.37 28.11
C SER A 324 20.56 11.36 29.07
N THR A 325 19.83 11.04 30.12
CA THR A 325 20.12 9.94 31.04
C THR A 325 19.30 8.68 30.74
N THR A 326 18.43 8.75 29.71
CA THR A 326 17.51 7.66 29.38
C THR A 326 18.23 6.63 28.50
N PRO A 327 18.19 5.33 28.84
CA PRO A 327 18.79 4.28 28.04
C PRO A 327 18.05 4.13 26.70
N LYS A 328 18.80 3.92 25.63
CA LYS A 328 18.28 3.49 24.32
C LYS A 328 18.31 1.97 24.29
N LEU A 329 17.14 1.36 24.34
CA LEU A 329 16.98 -0.08 24.50
C LEU A 329 16.29 -0.70 23.26
N PRO A 330 17.02 -0.79 22.12
CA PRO A 330 16.48 -1.43 20.93
C PRO A 330 16.23 -2.93 21.20
N LYS A 331 15.27 -3.51 20.44
CA LYS A 331 14.87 -4.90 20.61
C LYS A 331 16.07 -5.87 20.53
N ASP A 332 16.97 -5.64 19.59
CA ASP A 332 18.11 -6.51 19.34
C ASP A 332 19.11 -6.48 20.51
N TYR A 333 19.42 -5.29 21.04
CA TYR A 333 20.24 -5.17 22.25
C TYR A 333 19.65 -6.01 23.40
N LEU A 334 18.37 -5.82 23.73
CA LEU A 334 17.72 -6.57 24.82
C LEU A 334 17.67 -8.08 24.55
N LYS A 335 17.52 -8.50 23.30
CA LYS A 335 17.38 -9.91 22.90
C LYS A 335 18.70 -10.68 22.95
N THR A 336 19.79 -10.03 22.54
CA THR A 336 21.13 -10.65 22.43
C THR A 336 21.95 -10.51 23.70
N HIS A 337 21.56 -9.62 24.62
CA HIS A 337 22.28 -9.38 25.87
C HIS A 337 22.33 -10.63 26.72
N GLU A 338 23.47 -10.86 27.42
CA GLU A 338 23.71 -12.05 28.26
C GLU A 338 22.81 -12.10 29.51
N ASN A 339 22.38 -10.92 30.01
CA ASN A 339 21.51 -10.85 31.17
C ASN A 339 20.12 -11.45 30.88
N ARG A 340 19.72 -12.44 31.70
CA ARG A 340 18.46 -13.18 31.57
C ARG A 340 17.23 -12.31 31.76
N PHE A 341 17.28 -11.27 32.59
CA PHE A 341 16.13 -10.41 32.87
C PHE A 341 15.83 -9.49 31.70
N LEU A 342 16.86 -8.99 30.98
CA LEU A 342 16.63 -8.22 29.73
C LEU A 342 15.96 -9.08 28.66
N ARG A 343 16.37 -10.34 28.53
CA ARG A 343 15.66 -11.27 27.59
C ARG A 343 14.24 -11.59 28.04
N MET A 344 13.98 -11.61 29.41
CA MET A 344 12.61 -11.75 29.90
C MET A 344 11.75 -10.55 29.60
N ILE A 345 12.28 -9.32 29.62
CA ILE A 345 11.58 -8.11 29.20
C ILE A 345 11.16 -8.23 27.73
N VAL A 346 12.05 -8.70 26.84
CA VAL A 346 11.68 -8.92 25.42
C VAL A 346 10.51 -9.89 25.29
N LYS A 347 10.55 -11.02 26.01
CA LYS A 347 9.45 -12.00 26.01
C LYS A 347 8.16 -11.42 26.59
N ALA A 348 8.25 -10.61 27.64
CA ALA A 348 7.09 -9.93 28.21
C ALA A 348 6.49 -8.91 27.25
N ARG A 349 7.32 -8.10 26.56
CA ARG A 349 6.89 -7.19 25.48
C ARG A 349 6.23 -7.94 24.31
N GLU A 350 6.77 -9.09 23.91
CA GLU A 350 6.18 -9.93 22.86
C GLU A 350 4.80 -10.47 23.27
N CYS A 351 4.62 -10.89 24.51
CA CYS A 351 3.32 -11.33 25.03
C CYS A 351 2.34 -10.16 25.11
N ASP A 352 2.76 -9.01 25.63
CA ASP A 352 1.94 -7.80 25.76
C ASP A 352 1.48 -7.28 24.40
N LYS A 353 2.40 -7.13 23.44
CA LYS A 353 2.06 -6.74 22.07
C LYS A 353 1.14 -7.75 21.40
N ALA A 354 1.38 -9.05 21.59
CA ALA A 354 0.53 -10.09 21.01
C ALA A 354 -0.89 -10.03 21.58
N LYS A 355 -1.05 -9.79 22.88
CA LYS A 355 -2.37 -9.62 23.52
C LYS A 355 -3.04 -8.33 23.00
N ASN A 356 -2.43 -7.17 23.25
CA ASN A 356 -3.11 -5.88 23.09
C ASN A 356 -3.27 -5.49 21.61
N THR A 357 -2.23 -5.68 20.78
CA THR A 357 -2.27 -5.26 19.37
C THR A 357 -2.97 -6.28 18.49
N PHE A 358 -2.72 -7.58 18.72
CA PHE A 358 -3.25 -8.60 17.80
C PHE A 358 -4.52 -9.29 18.36
N VAL A 359 -4.54 -9.79 19.61
CA VAL A 359 -5.74 -10.50 20.09
C VAL A 359 -6.88 -9.52 20.33
N GLU A 360 -6.68 -8.52 21.18
CA GLU A 360 -7.71 -7.53 21.49
C GLU A 360 -8.05 -6.68 20.27
N GLY A 361 -7.00 -6.21 19.54
CA GLY A 361 -7.21 -5.45 18.32
C GLY A 361 -7.95 -6.22 17.22
N LEU A 362 -7.87 -7.56 17.15
CA LEU A 362 -8.70 -8.35 16.24
C LEU A 362 -10.13 -8.50 16.77
N LEU A 363 -10.29 -8.74 18.07
CA LEU A 363 -11.61 -8.92 18.69
C LEU A 363 -12.48 -7.68 18.58
N ASP A 364 -11.89 -6.49 18.59
CA ASP A 364 -12.60 -5.21 18.39
C ASP A 364 -13.25 -5.08 17.00
N PHE A 365 -12.75 -5.82 16.00
CA PHE A 365 -13.26 -5.84 14.63
C PHE A 365 -14.10 -7.06 14.29
N VAL A 366 -14.39 -7.92 15.26
CA VAL A 366 -15.25 -9.09 15.00
C VAL A 366 -16.70 -8.66 14.87
N HIS A 367 -17.32 -9.06 13.78
CA HIS A 367 -18.75 -8.97 13.53
C HIS A 367 -19.27 -10.35 13.11
N GLU A 368 -20.27 -10.87 13.80
CA GLU A 368 -20.86 -12.20 13.54
C GLU A 368 -19.83 -13.34 13.37
N GLY A 369 -18.78 -13.32 14.20
CA GLY A 369 -17.72 -14.34 14.19
C GLY A 369 -16.72 -14.23 13.03
N ARG A 370 -16.74 -13.10 12.31
CA ARG A 370 -15.83 -12.79 11.18
C ARG A 370 -15.17 -11.45 11.34
N ILE A 371 -14.05 -11.28 10.64
CA ILE A 371 -13.34 -10.02 10.50
C ILE A 371 -13.49 -9.54 9.06
N HIS A 372 -13.95 -8.30 8.89
CA HIS A 372 -14.23 -7.66 7.61
C HIS A 372 -13.24 -6.51 7.38
N ALA A 373 -11.97 -6.84 7.13
CA ALA A 373 -10.91 -5.85 6.94
C ALA A 373 -11.17 -4.93 5.73
N ASP A 374 -10.70 -3.69 5.82
CA ASP A 374 -10.65 -2.79 4.67
C ASP A 374 -9.44 -3.13 3.79
N ILE A 375 -9.66 -3.28 2.49
CA ILE A 375 -8.64 -3.61 1.50
C ILE A 375 -8.42 -2.40 0.60
N ASN A 376 -7.26 -1.76 0.72
CA ASN A 376 -6.86 -0.70 -0.17
C ASN A 376 -6.23 -1.31 -1.42
N GLN A 377 -6.95 -1.24 -2.51
CA GLN A 377 -6.61 -1.88 -3.78
C GLN A 377 -5.36 -1.26 -4.41
N ILE A 378 -5.27 0.06 -4.41
CA ILE A 378 -4.22 0.86 -4.99
C ILE A 378 -3.95 2.06 -4.07
N ARG A 379 -2.91 2.84 -4.35
CA ARG A 379 -2.62 4.03 -3.56
C ARG A 379 -3.79 5.02 -3.58
N SER A 380 -4.18 5.47 -2.38
CA SER A 380 -5.23 6.45 -2.15
C SER A 380 -4.87 7.30 -0.92
N ASP A 381 -5.71 8.26 -0.55
CA ASP A 381 -5.55 9.04 0.69
C ASP A 381 -5.72 8.15 1.95
N GLN A 382 -6.36 7.00 1.82
CA GLN A 382 -6.63 6.05 2.91
C GLN A 382 -5.53 4.99 3.09
N GLY A 383 -4.62 4.83 2.13
CA GLY A 383 -3.57 3.84 2.19
C GLY A 383 -3.10 3.37 0.81
N GLY A 384 -2.72 2.09 0.72
CA GLY A 384 -2.21 1.50 -0.52
C GLY A 384 -0.73 1.77 -0.76
N THR A 385 -0.23 1.30 -1.90
CA THR A 385 1.18 1.41 -2.27
C THR A 385 1.37 1.92 -3.69
N VAL A 386 2.48 2.59 -3.95
CA VAL A 386 2.85 3.07 -5.31
C VAL A 386 3.18 1.92 -6.28
N THR A 387 3.45 0.72 -5.77
CA THR A 387 3.75 -0.47 -6.57
C THR A 387 2.51 -1.26 -6.96
N GLY A 388 1.32 -0.84 -6.54
CA GLY A 388 0.07 -1.56 -6.76
C GLY A 388 -0.17 -2.75 -5.83
N ARG A 389 0.73 -3.03 -4.86
CA ARG A 389 0.44 -4.00 -3.80
C ARG A 389 -0.72 -3.51 -2.94
N PHE A 390 -1.54 -4.45 -2.47
CA PHE A 390 -2.58 -4.16 -1.49
C PHE A 390 -2.00 -3.67 -0.17
N SER A 391 -2.77 -2.87 0.54
CA SER A 391 -2.63 -2.71 1.98
C SER A 391 -3.97 -2.97 2.67
N MET A 392 -3.92 -3.36 3.94
CA MET A 392 -5.13 -3.61 4.72
C MET A 392 -5.16 -2.74 5.96
N SER A 393 -6.37 -2.38 6.37
CA SER A 393 -6.64 -1.65 7.61
C SER A 393 -7.93 -2.16 8.24
N ASN A 394 -8.18 -1.78 9.45
CA ASN A 394 -9.42 -2.04 10.19
C ASN A 394 -9.91 -3.52 10.19
N PRO A 395 -9.06 -4.50 10.60
CA PRO A 395 -7.66 -4.43 11.00
C PRO A 395 -6.70 -4.78 9.87
N ASN A 396 -5.39 -4.53 10.05
CA ASN A 396 -4.38 -4.95 9.09
C ASN A 396 -4.02 -6.45 9.24
N LEU A 397 -4.68 -7.31 8.49
CA LEU A 397 -4.46 -8.75 8.50
C LEU A 397 -3.08 -9.17 7.92
N GLN A 398 -2.46 -8.32 7.10
CA GLN A 398 -1.13 -8.60 6.54
C GLN A 398 -0.01 -8.53 7.59
N GLN A 399 -0.29 -7.93 8.77
CA GLN A 399 0.67 -7.83 9.87
C GLN A 399 0.56 -8.96 10.90
N ILE A 400 -0.35 -9.94 10.71
CA ILE A 400 -0.47 -11.08 11.61
C ILE A 400 0.85 -11.85 11.66
N PRO A 401 1.48 -12.01 12.84
CA PRO A 401 2.78 -12.65 12.97
C PRO A 401 2.78 -14.07 12.41
N SER A 402 3.84 -14.45 11.68
CA SER A 402 3.99 -15.80 11.12
C SER A 402 5.05 -16.64 11.85
N LYS A 403 6.03 -15.98 12.49
CA LYS A 403 7.21 -16.65 13.06
C LYS A 403 7.04 -16.93 14.56
N GLY A 404 7.65 -18.02 15.01
CA GLY A 404 7.68 -18.42 16.41
C GLY A 404 6.34 -18.97 16.93
N ILE A 405 6.33 -19.34 18.21
CA ILE A 405 5.17 -19.97 18.85
C ILE A 405 3.97 -19.01 18.90
N ILE A 406 4.20 -17.74 19.22
CA ILE A 406 3.13 -16.73 19.29
C ILE A 406 2.52 -16.52 17.90
N GLY A 407 3.34 -16.38 16.85
CA GLY A 407 2.84 -16.22 15.50
C GLY A 407 1.96 -17.40 15.05
N LYS A 408 2.42 -18.62 15.28
CA LYS A 408 1.63 -19.81 15.01
C LYS A 408 0.28 -19.80 15.76
N LYS A 409 0.29 -19.47 17.07
CA LYS A 409 -0.93 -19.40 17.88
C LYS A 409 -1.89 -18.29 17.43
N MET A 410 -1.37 -17.16 16.95
CA MET A 410 -2.18 -16.09 16.36
C MET A 410 -2.86 -16.55 15.09
N ARG A 411 -2.15 -17.21 14.18
CA ARG A 411 -2.71 -17.76 12.95
C ARG A 411 -3.70 -18.91 13.19
N GLU A 412 -3.57 -19.69 14.28
CA GLU A 412 -4.54 -20.71 14.69
C GLU A 412 -5.93 -20.15 15.01
N LEU A 413 -6.09 -18.84 15.20
CA LEU A 413 -7.37 -18.19 15.44
C LEU A 413 -8.22 -18.10 14.16
N PHE A 414 -7.59 -18.08 12.98
CA PHE A 414 -8.27 -17.99 11.70
C PHE A 414 -8.65 -19.39 11.21
N ILE A 415 -9.95 -19.61 11.05
CA ILE A 415 -10.55 -20.91 10.73
C ILE A 415 -11.29 -20.86 9.38
N PRO A 416 -11.36 -21.97 8.65
CA PRO A 416 -12.10 -22.01 7.38
C PRO A 416 -13.61 -21.91 7.61
N ASP A 417 -14.37 -21.77 6.52
CA ASP A 417 -15.82 -21.95 6.50
C ASP A 417 -16.19 -23.39 6.87
N GLU A 418 -17.44 -23.62 7.27
CA GLU A 418 -17.91 -24.94 7.68
C GLU A 418 -17.82 -25.94 6.53
N GLY A 419 -17.38 -27.14 6.84
CA GLY A 419 -17.16 -28.19 5.84
C GLY A 419 -15.88 -28.06 5.03
N CYS A 420 -15.08 -26.98 5.22
CA CYS A 420 -13.87 -26.69 4.45
C CYS A 420 -12.60 -26.90 5.27
N VAL A 421 -11.47 -26.97 4.59
CA VAL A 421 -10.14 -26.81 5.16
C VAL A 421 -9.56 -25.43 4.83
N TRP A 422 -8.66 -24.93 5.67
CA TRP A 422 -7.90 -23.73 5.36
C TRP A 422 -6.86 -24.04 4.30
N GLY A 423 -6.93 -23.38 3.15
CA GLY A 423 -5.93 -23.43 2.09
C GLY A 423 -5.06 -22.16 2.10
N SER A 424 -3.78 -22.36 1.91
CA SER A 424 -2.76 -21.31 1.73
C SER A 424 -2.00 -21.61 0.45
N PHE A 425 -2.04 -20.67 -0.49
CA PHE A 425 -1.42 -20.77 -1.80
C PHE A 425 -0.40 -19.64 -1.94
N ASP A 426 0.88 -20.00 -1.97
CA ASP A 426 2.01 -19.07 -1.92
C ASP A 426 2.87 -19.23 -3.18
N TYR A 427 3.11 -18.13 -3.91
CA TYR A 427 4.03 -18.18 -5.05
C TYR A 427 5.44 -18.52 -4.59
N SER A 428 5.98 -19.59 -5.11
CA SER A 428 7.35 -19.98 -4.82
C SER A 428 8.32 -19.02 -5.50
N GLN A 429 8.96 -18.16 -4.70
CA GLN A 429 9.98 -17.22 -5.18
C GLN A 429 9.47 -16.34 -6.34
N GLN A 430 8.31 -15.71 -6.18
CA GLN A 430 7.68 -14.87 -7.21
C GLN A 430 8.65 -13.80 -7.76
N GLU A 431 9.21 -12.97 -6.89
CA GLU A 431 10.12 -11.88 -7.29
C GLU A 431 11.39 -12.39 -8.03
N PRO A 432 12.10 -13.42 -7.56
CA PRO A 432 13.19 -14.03 -8.31
C PRO A 432 12.83 -14.52 -9.72
N ARG A 433 11.66 -15.16 -9.88
CA ARG A 433 11.18 -15.62 -11.20
C ARG A 433 10.92 -14.46 -12.15
N ILE A 434 10.39 -13.36 -11.63
CA ILE A 434 10.19 -12.12 -12.39
C ILE A 434 11.54 -11.52 -12.82
N VAL A 435 12.55 -11.51 -11.95
CA VAL A 435 13.91 -11.05 -12.31
C VAL A 435 14.47 -11.87 -13.47
N VAL A 436 14.39 -13.20 -13.38
CA VAL A 436 14.87 -14.08 -14.42
C VAL A 436 14.07 -13.88 -15.72
N HIS A 437 12.75 -13.72 -15.64
CA HIS A 437 11.92 -13.40 -16.80
C HIS A 437 12.40 -12.13 -17.54
N TYR A 438 12.64 -11.04 -16.79
CA TYR A 438 13.12 -9.80 -17.40
C TYR A 438 14.53 -9.95 -17.96
N ALA A 439 15.41 -10.65 -17.26
CA ALA A 439 16.76 -10.89 -17.76
C ALA A 439 16.76 -11.69 -19.07
N LEU A 440 16.00 -12.79 -19.16
CA LEU A 440 15.86 -13.58 -20.38
C LEU A 440 15.10 -12.87 -21.51
N THR A 441 14.26 -11.89 -21.18
CA THR A 441 13.51 -11.10 -22.16
C THR A 441 14.38 -9.98 -22.75
N LEU A 442 15.14 -9.29 -21.92
CA LEU A 442 16.00 -8.17 -22.34
C LEU A 442 17.32 -8.64 -22.94
N TYR A 443 17.79 -9.82 -22.54
CA TYR A 443 19.06 -10.40 -23.02
C TYR A 443 18.78 -11.77 -23.69
N PRO A 444 18.29 -11.79 -24.93
CA PRO A 444 17.99 -13.04 -25.64
C PRO A 444 19.29 -13.72 -26.08
N TYR A 445 20.00 -14.31 -25.14
CA TYR A 445 21.35 -14.87 -25.24
C TYR A 445 21.48 -16.02 -26.28
N LYS A 446 20.38 -16.67 -26.65
CA LYS A 446 20.32 -17.70 -27.69
C LYS A 446 20.37 -17.11 -29.09
N ASN A 447 20.16 -15.80 -29.25
CA ASN A 447 20.32 -15.17 -30.56
C ASN A 447 21.80 -14.90 -30.83
N PRO A 448 22.40 -15.53 -31.85
CA PRO A 448 23.84 -15.36 -32.19
C PRO A 448 24.15 -13.94 -32.68
N ASP A 449 23.17 -13.20 -33.20
CA ASP A 449 23.35 -11.86 -33.74
C ASP A 449 23.50 -10.79 -32.63
N ILE A 450 23.28 -11.20 -31.38
CA ILE A 450 23.38 -10.28 -30.23
C ILE A 450 24.73 -10.44 -29.55
N GLU A 451 25.56 -9.41 -29.68
CA GLU A 451 26.83 -9.36 -28.95
C GLU A 451 26.59 -9.15 -27.46
N MET A 452 27.16 -10.02 -26.64
CA MET A 452 27.18 -9.88 -25.18
C MET A 452 28.40 -10.54 -24.57
N PRO A 453 28.87 -10.10 -23.38
CA PRO A 453 29.98 -10.74 -22.68
C PRO A 453 29.71 -12.23 -22.41
N ASN A 454 30.73 -13.10 -22.58
CA ASN A 454 30.58 -14.52 -22.39
C ASN A 454 30.06 -14.88 -20.99
N ASN A 455 30.56 -14.24 -19.94
CA ASN A 455 30.13 -14.49 -18.59
C ASN A 455 28.63 -14.13 -18.37
N LEU A 456 28.10 -13.15 -19.10
CA LEU A 456 26.67 -12.84 -19.07
C LEU A 456 25.87 -13.93 -19.78
N ARG A 457 26.31 -14.38 -20.97
CA ARG A 457 25.68 -15.46 -21.72
C ARG A 457 25.63 -16.75 -20.91
N GLU A 458 26.75 -17.16 -20.34
CA GLU A 458 26.87 -18.36 -19.51
C GLU A 458 25.97 -18.28 -18.27
N SER A 459 25.91 -17.11 -17.61
CA SER A 459 25.06 -16.94 -16.44
C SER A 459 23.56 -17.00 -16.76
N LEU A 460 23.12 -16.48 -17.93
CA LEU A 460 21.76 -16.59 -18.42
C LEU A 460 21.38 -18.01 -18.80
N GLU A 461 22.27 -18.71 -19.45
CA GLU A 461 22.10 -20.13 -19.80
C GLU A 461 21.95 -20.98 -18.52
N GLN A 462 22.88 -20.83 -17.59
CA GLN A 462 22.87 -21.59 -16.33
C GLN A 462 21.57 -21.31 -15.51
N ILE A 463 21.10 -20.09 -15.43
CA ILE A 463 19.88 -19.79 -14.69
C ILE A 463 18.64 -20.33 -15.41
N GLU A 464 18.54 -20.22 -16.73
CA GLU A 464 17.44 -20.80 -17.50
C GLU A 464 17.36 -22.29 -17.39
N GLU A 465 18.51 -23.00 -17.55
CA GLU A 465 18.61 -24.46 -17.40
C GLU A 465 18.20 -24.92 -16.00
N SER A 466 18.62 -24.18 -14.98
CA SER A 466 18.21 -24.48 -13.61
C SER A 466 16.69 -24.52 -13.45
N TYR A 467 15.94 -23.66 -14.14
CA TYR A 467 14.46 -23.59 -14.06
C TYR A 467 13.74 -24.70 -14.85
N LYS A 468 14.43 -25.53 -15.60
CA LYS A 468 13.90 -26.79 -16.17
C LYS A 468 13.71 -27.86 -15.10
N ILE A 469 14.34 -27.71 -13.94
CA ILE A 469 14.24 -28.63 -12.80
C ILE A 469 13.05 -28.14 -11.95
N SER A 470 12.17 -29.03 -11.50
CA SER A 470 10.89 -28.72 -10.87
C SER A 470 10.97 -27.93 -9.56
N ASP A 471 12.07 -28.02 -8.80
CA ASP A 471 12.22 -27.42 -7.46
C ASP A 471 13.44 -26.50 -7.34
N VAL A 472 13.56 -25.56 -8.28
CA VAL A 472 14.65 -24.60 -8.29
C VAL A 472 14.56 -23.61 -7.12
N ASP A 473 15.65 -23.50 -6.36
CA ASP A 473 15.87 -22.43 -5.42
C ASP A 473 16.84 -21.38 -6.01
N PHE A 474 16.30 -20.25 -6.50
CA PHE A 474 17.09 -19.16 -7.07
C PHE A 474 18.25 -18.72 -6.15
N HIS A 475 18.01 -18.68 -4.84
CA HIS A 475 19.04 -18.28 -3.90
C HIS A 475 20.15 -19.34 -3.80
N GLN A 476 19.82 -20.63 -3.94
CA GLN A 476 20.82 -21.68 -3.99
C GLN A 476 21.58 -21.66 -5.31
N VAL A 477 20.89 -21.51 -6.45
CA VAL A 477 21.56 -21.40 -7.76
C VAL A 477 22.58 -20.26 -7.77
N VAL A 478 22.18 -19.09 -7.29
CA VAL A 478 23.09 -17.94 -7.19
C VAL A 478 24.20 -18.16 -6.16
N ALA A 479 23.92 -18.89 -5.07
CA ALA A 479 24.92 -19.28 -4.09
C ALA A 479 26.01 -20.17 -4.72
N ASP A 480 25.57 -21.15 -5.51
CA ASP A 480 26.47 -22.09 -6.21
C ASP A 480 27.30 -21.36 -7.28
N MET A 481 26.68 -20.50 -8.08
CA MET A 481 27.38 -19.67 -9.08
C MET A 481 28.43 -18.76 -8.45
N ALA A 482 28.14 -18.14 -7.31
CA ALA A 482 29.03 -17.20 -6.63
C ALA A 482 29.94 -17.84 -5.58
N HIS A 483 29.83 -19.16 -5.35
CA HIS A 483 30.56 -19.93 -4.33
C HIS A 483 30.41 -19.35 -2.93
N ILE A 484 29.18 -18.97 -2.54
CA ILE A 484 28.82 -18.41 -1.24
C ILE A 484 27.70 -19.23 -0.57
N SER A 485 27.45 -18.99 0.72
CA SER A 485 26.34 -19.67 1.38
C SER A 485 24.98 -19.19 0.86
N ARG A 486 23.98 -20.08 0.83
CA ARG A 486 22.60 -19.75 0.46
C ARG A 486 22.02 -18.56 1.24
N THR A 487 22.34 -18.46 2.54
CA THR A 487 21.90 -17.35 3.39
C THR A 487 22.50 -16.02 2.92
N MET A 488 23.78 -16.00 2.57
CA MET A 488 24.44 -14.82 1.99
C MET A 488 23.82 -14.46 0.64
N ALA A 489 23.65 -15.44 -0.25
CA ALA A 489 23.01 -15.23 -1.54
C ALA A 489 21.60 -14.66 -1.41
N LYS A 490 20.79 -15.18 -0.48
CA LYS A 490 19.45 -14.65 -0.19
C LYS A 490 19.49 -13.19 0.25
N THR A 491 20.40 -12.83 1.15
CA THR A 491 20.53 -11.45 1.66
C THR A 491 21.00 -10.52 0.54
N ILE A 492 21.95 -10.95 -0.30
CA ILE A 492 22.45 -10.16 -1.43
C ILE A 492 21.34 -10.00 -2.48
N ASN A 493 20.69 -11.08 -2.89
CA ASN A 493 19.63 -11.06 -3.90
C ASN A 493 18.51 -10.10 -3.50
N LEU A 494 17.95 -10.27 -2.30
CA LEU A 494 16.92 -9.37 -1.80
C LEU A 494 17.45 -7.94 -1.66
N GLY A 495 18.65 -7.78 -1.14
CA GLY A 495 19.30 -6.48 -1.01
C GLY A 495 19.43 -5.74 -2.34
N LEU A 496 19.89 -6.42 -3.38
CA LEU A 496 20.03 -5.83 -4.72
C LEU A 496 18.69 -5.47 -5.34
N PHE A 497 17.67 -6.32 -5.18
CA PHE A 497 16.30 -6.01 -5.63
C PHE A 497 15.77 -4.72 -4.97
N TYR A 498 16.25 -4.41 -3.75
CA TYR A 498 15.90 -3.21 -3.00
C TYR A 498 16.94 -2.07 -3.08
N GLY A 499 17.90 -2.16 -3.98
CA GLY A 499 18.93 -1.14 -4.17
C GLY A 499 19.94 -1.03 -3.03
N MET A 500 20.24 -2.15 -2.35
CA MET A 500 21.20 -2.19 -1.25
C MET A 500 22.64 -2.03 -1.73
N GLY A 501 23.36 -1.05 -1.17
CA GLY A 501 24.80 -0.89 -1.39
C GLY A 501 25.66 -1.68 -0.41
N LYS A 502 26.98 -1.68 -0.66
CA LYS A 502 28.01 -2.43 0.09
C LYS A 502 28.00 -2.16 1.61
N ILE A 503 27.74 -0.91 2.01
CA ILE A 503 27.72 -0.52 3.44
C ILE A 503 26.57 -1.22 4.18
N LYS A 504 25.39 -1.23 3.58
CA LYS A 504 24.22 -1.91 4.18
C LYS A 504 24.39 -3.43 4.17
N LEU A 505 24.99 -3.98 3.11
CA LEU A 505 25.34 -5.41 3.04
C LEU A 505 26.30 -5.81 4.19
N ALA A 506 27.31 -5.00 4.47
CA ALA A 506 28.24 -5.23 5.58
C ALA A 506 27.51 -5.32 6.92
N SER A 507 26.56 -4.40 7.16
CA SER A 507 25.77 -4.38 8.40
C SER A 507 24.82 -5.59 8.50
N GLU A 508 24.14 -5.96 7.42
CA GLU A 508 23.16 -7.07 7.41
C GLU A 508 23.82 -8.45 7.63
N LEU A 509 25.04 -8.61 7.15
CA LEU A 509 25.79 -9.88 7.25
C LEU A 509 26.86 -9.88 8.37
N ASN A 510 26.94 -8.80 9.16
CA ASN A 510 27.99 -8.61 10.18
C ASN A 510 29.40 -8.78 9.62
N LEU A 511 29.65 -8.22 8.42
CA LEU A 511 30.95 -8.24 7.75
C LEU A 511 31.68 -6.90 7.89
N THR A 512 33.00 -6.90 7.75
CA THR A 512 33.74 -5.68 7.56
C THR A 512 33.43 -5.06 6.18
N LYS A 513 33.65 -3.76 6.00
CA LYS A 513 33.49 -3.09 4.69
C LYS A 513 34.29 -3.75 3.57
N ALA A 514 35.51 -4.22 3.87
CA ALA A 514 36.37 -4.92 2.93
C ALA A 514 35.77 -6.26 2.51
N GLN A 515 35.35 -7.09 3.48
CA GLN A 515 34.72 -8.39 3.23
C GLN A 515 33.42 -8.25 2.43
N ALA A 516 32.57 -7.28 2.80
CA ALA A 516 31.34 -7.00 2.05
C ALA A 516 31.62 -6.54 0.62
N SER A 517 32.70 -5.76 0.40
CA SER A 517 33.11 -5.33 -0.94
C SER A 517 33.59 -6.49 -1.81
N VAL A 518 34.39 -7.37 -1.26
CA VAL A 518 34.83 -8.60 -1.96
C VAL A 518 33.63 -9.47 -2.32
N LEU A 519 32.78 -9.77 -1.34
CA LEU A 519 31.56 -10.58 -1.53
C LEU A 519 30.63 -9.98 -2.60
N PHE A 520 30.40 -8.68 -2.55
CA PHE A 520 29.57 -7.95 -3.52
C PHE A 520 30.15 -8.02 -4.94
N ASN A 521 31.45 -7.86 -5.08
CA ASN A 521 32.12 -7.93 -6.39
C ASN A 521 32.11 -9.36 -6.95
N THR A 522 32.44 -10.38 -6.14
CA THR A 522 32.39 -11.79 -6.54
C THR A 522 30.98 -12.19 -7.00
N TYR A 523 29.95 -11.76 -6.26
CA TYR A 523 28.57 -11.98 -6.65
C TYR A 523 28.27 -11.41 -8.05
N HIS A 524 28.65 -10.16 -8.30
CA HIS A 524 28.39 -9.51 -9.59
C HIS A 524 29.24 -10.04 -10.75
N GLU A 525 30.39 -10.62 -10.45
CA GLU A 525 31.22 -11.28 -11.44
C GLU A 525 30.61 -12.62 -11.87
N LYS A 526 30.06 -13.39 -10.92
CA LYS A 526 29.52 -14.73 -11.15
C LYS A 526 28.02 -14.73 -11.54
N ALA A 527 27.26 -13.72 -11.16
CA ALA A 527 25.86 -13.54 -11.56
C ALA A 527 25.65 -12.15 -12.20
N PRO A 528 26.31 -11.84 -13.33
CA PRO A 528 26.34 -10.51 -13.93
C PRO A 528 24.97 -10.03 -14.40
N PHE A 529 24.04 -10.93 -14.73
CA PHE A 529 22.71 -10.59 -15.25
C PHE A 529 21.89 -9.73 -14.29
N VAL A 530 22.01 -9.92 -12.97
CA VAL A 530 21.27 -9.12 -11.98
C VAL A 530 21.76 -7.67 -11.95
N LYS A 531 23.09 -7.49 -11.99
CA LYS A 531 23.70 -6.15 -12.03
C LYS A 531 23.37 -5.43 -13.32
N LYS A 532 23.53 -6.14 -14.47
CA LYS A 532 23.23 -5.59 -15.79
C LYS A 532 21.78 -5.15 -15.90
N LEU A 533 20.84 -6.02 -15.47
CA LEU A 533 19.41 -5.69 -15.44
C LEU A 533 19.14 -4.44 -14.59
N SER A 534 19.73 -4.35 -13.40
CA SER A 534 19.55 -3.16 -12.53
C SER A 534 20.06 -1.90 -13.19
N GLN A 535 21.23 -1.93 -13.82
CA GLN A 535 21.83 -0.79 -14.50
C GLN A 535 21.00 -0.33 -15.71
N ASP A 536 20.63 -1.25 -16.58
CA ASP A 536 19.84 -0.92 -17.78
C ASP A 536 18.46 -0.38 -17.43
N LEU A 537 17.84 -0.87 -16.35
CA LEU A 537 16.57 -0.34 -15.87
C LEU A 537 16.71 1.07 -15.25
N ILE A 538 17.85 1.36 -14.61
CA ILE A 538 18.14 2.71 -14.11
C ILE A 538 18.32 3.66 -15.30
N GLU A 539 19.13 3.31 -16.29
CA GLU A 539 19.32 4.08 -17.51
C GLU A 539 18.00 4.29 -18.26
N PHE A 540 17.23 3.22 -18.47
CA PHE A 540 15.91 3.33 -19.08
C PHE A 540 14.98 4.28 -18.32
N ALA A 541 14.98 4.23 -16.98
CA ALA A 541 14.16 5.10 -16.14
C ALA A 541 14.65 6.55 -16.14
N GLU A 542 15.95 6.79 -16.30
CA GLU A 542 16.54 8.13 -16.43
C GLU A 542 16.18 8.74 -17.79
N ASP A 543 16.22 7.96 -18.87
CA ASP A 543 15.92 8.42 -20.22
C ASP A 543 14.41 8.65 -20.44
N ASN A 544 13.59 7.69 -20.05
CA ASN A 544 12.15 7.68 -20.32
C ASN A 544 11.31 8.28 -19.19
N LYS A 545 11.88 8.51 -18.01
CA LYS A 545 11.19 8.98 -16.79
C LYS A 545 10.08 8.07 -16.32
N LEU A 546 10.04 6.85 -16.79
CA LEU A 546 9.05 5.82 -16.47
C LEU A 546 9.59 4.40 -16.66
N LEU A 547 8.88 3.44 -16.05
CA LEU A 547 8.94 2.00 -16.33
C LEU A 547 7.52 1.46 -16.41
N PHE A 548 7.35 0.25 -16.91
CA PHE A 548 6.08 -0.45 -16.91
C PHE A 548 6.26 -1.93 -16.57
N THR A 549 5.33 -2.46 -15.79
CA THR A 549 5.32 -3.83 -15.27
C THR A 549 4.79 -4.84 -16.30
N LEU A 550 4.70 -6.11 -15.92
CA LEU A 550 4.07 -7.17 -16.74
C LEU A 550 2.60 -6.89 -17.06
N GLY A 551 1.89 -6.23 -16.15
CA GLY A 551 0.50 -5.80 -16.35
C GLY A 551 0.34 -4.43 -17.01
N ASP A 552 1.44 -3.82 -17.50
CA ASP A 552 1.49 -2.47 -18.03
C ASP A 552 1.16 -1.36 -17.00
N ARG A 553 1.41 -1.63 -15.71
CA ARG A 553 1.39 -0.61 -14.66
C ARG A 553 2.59 0.29 -14.81
N PHE A 554 2.36 1.59 -14.90
CA PHE A 554 3.44 2.57 -14.98
C PHE A 554 4.04 2.86 -13.61
N CYS A 555 5.34 3.10 -13.62
CA CYS A 555 6.13 3.58 -12.48
C CYS A 555 6.89 4.81 -12.94
N ARG A 556 6.47 6.00 -12.53
CA ARG A 556 7.02 7.27 -13.00
C ARG A 556 8.15 7.77 -12.12
N PHE A 557 9.12 8.44 -12.75
CA PHE A 557 10.28 9.08 -12.13
C PHE A 557 10.27 10.57 -12.50
N ASN A 558 9.19 11.27 -12.17
CA ASN A 558 8.92 12.67 -12.52
C ASN A 558 9.43 13.68 -11.49
N LYS A 559 10.19 13.23 -10.51
CA LYS A 559 10.92 14.10 -9.56
C LYS A 559 12.38 14.16 -9.93
N TRP A 560 13.03 15.26 -9.57
CA TRP A 560 14.41 15.55 -9.95
C TRP A 560 15.30 15.78 -8.74
N GLU A 561 16.56 15.39 -8.85
CA GLU A 561 17.61 15.64 -7.85
C GLU A 561 18.89 16.10 -8.55
N THR A 562 19.72 16.91 -7.87
CA THR A 562 21.05 17.27 -8.40
C THR A 562 21.94 16.03 -8.47
N LYS A 563 22.79 15.98 -9.52
CA LYS A 563 23.84 14.96 -9.65
C LYS A 563 25.00 15.22 -8.68
N ASP A 564 25.23 16.49 -8.33
CA ASP A 564 26.27 16.91 -7.41
C ASP A 564 25.81 16.66 -5.97
N ARG A 565 26.50 15.74 -5.29
CA ARG A 565 26.23 15.40 -3.91
C ARG A 565 27.46 15.62 -3.06
N SER A 566 27.38 16.49 -2.06
CA SER A 566 28.42 16.67 -1.07
C SER A 566 28.45 15.51 -0.07
N TRP A 567 29.67 15.05 0.21
CA TRP A 567 29.89 14.05 1.27
C TRP A 567 30.10 14.75 2.60
N ASN A 568 29.26 14.45 3.58
CA ASN A 568 29.43 14.99 4.92
C ASN A 568 30.23 14.00 5.79
N ASN A 569 31.48 14.35 6.07
CA ASN A 569 32.42 13.55 6.84
C ASN A 569 31.98 13.37 8.31
N THR A 570 31.25 14.34 8.88
CA THR A 570 30.82 14.33 10.28
C THR A 570 29.79 13.23 10.52
N ILE A 571 28.86 13.04 9.58
CA ILE A 571 27.79 12.05 9.67
C ILE A 571 28.04 10.81 8.80
N ASN A 572 29.20 10.78 8.11
CA ASN A 572 29.66 9.68 7.24
C ASN A 572 28.57 9.24 6.20
N ARG A 573 27.94 10.23 5.57
CA ARG A 573 26.94 10.02 4.49
C ARG A 573 26.88 11.22 3.56
N TYR A 574 26.28 11.03 2.38
CA TYR A 574 25.96 12.15 1.51
C TYR A 574 24.89 13.05 2.15
N GLU A 575 25.04 14.34 1.94
CA GLU A 575 24.02 15.31 2.36
C GLU A 575 22.71 15.05 1.62
N PRO A 576 21.56 15.24 2.29
CA PRO A 576 20.27 15.19 1.62
C PRO A 576 20.18 16.28 0.55
N VAL A 577 19.79 15.91 -0.66
CA VAL A 577 19.54 16.89 -1.73
C VAL A 577 18.04 17.14 -1.84
N PRO A 578 17.62 18.36 -2.23
CA PRO A 578 16.24 18.67 -2.50
C PRO A 578 15.66 17.77 -3.60
N ILE A 579 14.43 17.33 -3.42
CA ILE A 579 13.67 16.63 -4.44
C ILE A 579 12.70 17.62 -5.05
N LEU A 580 12.88 17.92 -6.32
CA LEU A 580 12.23 19.01 -7.04
C LEU A 580 11.23 18.48 -8.07
N SER A 581 10.29 19.32 -8.47
CA SER A 581 9.58 19.12 -9.75
C SER A 581 10.54 19.41 -10.91
N GLU A 582 10.19 19.03 -12.13
CA GLU A 582 11.02 19.35 -13.31
C GLU A 582 11.18 20.86 -13.50
N ASP A 583 10.07 21.61 -13.32
CA ASP A 583 10.08 23.07 -13.45
C ASP A 583 10.91 23.75 -12.35
N ASP A 584 10.84 23.24 -11.11
CA ASP A 584 11.69 23.74 -10.02
C ASP A 584 13.15 23.42 -10.26
N ALA A 585 13.48 22.24 -10.79
CA ALA A 585 14.85 21.88 -11.15
C ALA A 585 15.39 22.78 -12.27
N LYS A 586 14.60 23.09 -13.28
CA LYS A 586 14.96 24.04 -14.35
C LYS A 586 15.15 25.45 -13.78
N ARG A 587 14.28 25.90 -12.87
CA ARG A 587 14.43 27.20 -12.19
C ARG A 587 15.68 27.27 -11.34
N ALA A 588 15.95 26.23 -10.54
CA ALA A 588 17.13 26.13 -9.72
C ALA A 588 18.40 26.17 -10.58
N PHE A 589 18.44 25.40 -11.68
CA PHE A 589 19.57 25.42 -12.62
C PHE A 589 19.79 26.79 -13.24
N LYS A 590 18.70 27.47 -13.67
CA LYS A 590 18.81 28.85 -14.19
C LYS A 590 19.39 29.83 -13.14
N ALA A 591 18.96 29.71 -11.89
CA ALA A 591 19.47 30.53 -10.79
C ALA A 591 20.97 30.27 -10.52
N GLU A 592 21.41 29.00 -10.52
CA GLU A 592 22.83 28.63 -10.38
C GLU A 592 23.69 29.18 -11.53
N LEU A 593 23.19 29.17 -12.76
CA LEU A 593 23.89 29.75 -13.92
C LEU A 593 24.00 31.26 -13.81
N LEU A 594 22.96 31.98 -13.40
CA LEU A 594 22.96 33.43 -13.21
C LEU A 594 23.91 33.84 -12.10
N ASP A 595 23.98 33.11 -10.97
CA ASP A 595 24.91 33.36 -9.88
C ASP A 595 26.36 33.18 -10.35
N LYS A 596 26.64 32.15 -11.15
CA LYS A 596 27.99 31.80 -11.62
C LYS A 596 28.53 32.73 -12.70
N TYR A 597 27.68 33.20 -13.63
CA TYR A 597 28.10 33.87 -14.85
C TYR A 597 27.71 35.35 -14.93
N LYS A 598 27.06 35.93 -13.89
CA LYS A 598 26.73 37.36 -13.75
C LYS A 598 26.36 38.03 -15.09
N ASP A 599 25.12 38.29 -15.32
CA ASP A 599 24.55 39.15 -16.40
C ASP A 599 24.96 38.88 -17.88
N HIS A 600 25.80 37.89 -18.16
CA HIS A 600 26.24 37.59 -19.52
C HIS A 600 25.44 36.46 -20.22
N ILE A 601 24.41 35.91 -19.53
CA ILE A 601 23.55 34.90 -20.14
C ILE A 601 22.29 35.59 -20.65
N ALA A 602 22.20 35.70 -21.97
CA ALA A 602 20.94 36.09 -22.63
C ALA A 602 19.82 35.12 -22.22
N ASP A 603 18.60 35.63 -22.08
CA ASP A 603 17.38 34.85 -21.68
C ASP A 603 17.14 33.58 -22.51
N ASN A 604 17.82 33.42 -23.63
CA ASN A 604 17.71 32.27 -24.56
C ASN A 604 18.78 31.18 -24.34
N TYR A 605 19.76 31.34 -23.43
CA TYR A 605 20.72 30.28 -23.17
C TYR A 605 20.23 29.36 -22.06
N MET A 606 19.31 28.52 -22.39
CA MET A 606 18.96 27.39 -21.53
C MET A 606 19.97 26.27 -21.79
N GLY A 607 21.03 26.24 -21.02
CA GLY A 607 21.91 25.06 -20.96
C GLY A 607 21.11 23.82 -20.66
N ASP A 608 21.61 22.67 -21.07
CA ASP A 608 20.97 21.36 -20.80
C ASP A 608 21.03 21.06 -19.29
N PHE A 609 19.94 21.37 -18.57
CA PHE A 609 19.85 21.15 -17.12
C PHE A 609 20.02 19.66 -16.75
N THR A 610 19.80 18.73 -17.68
CA THR A 610 19.99 17.30 -17.45
C THR A 610 21.47 16.92 -17.23
N LYS A 611 22.40 17.82 -17.53
CA LYS A 611 23.83 17.64 -17.17
C LYS A 611 24.07 17.73 -15.65
N HIS A 612 23.28 18.56 -14.94
CA HIS A 612 23.40 18.82 -13.51
C HIS A 612 22.33 18.14 -12.67
N TYR A 613 21.17 17.86 -13.25
CA TYR A 613 20.05 17.21 -12.60
C TYR A 613 19.71 15.89 -13.29
N LYS A 614 19.11 14.96 -12.53
CA LYS A 614 18.61 13.69 -13.03
C LYS A 614 17.29 13.33 -12.37
N PRO A 615 16.50 12.43 -12.97
CA PRO A 615 15.32 11.89 -12.31
C PRO A 615 15.69 11.26 -10.96
N ALA A 616 14.93 11.64 -9.93
CA ALA A 616 15.15 11.16 -8.57
C ALA A 616 14.65 9.73 -8.38
N PHE A 617 15.27 9.01 -7.45
CA PHE A 617 14.87 7.66 -7.05
C PHE A 617 15.02 6.56 -8.12
N THR A 618 15.70 6.82 -9.23
CA THR A 618 15.92 5.82 -10.30
C THR A 618 16.62 4.55 -9.82
N TYR A 619 17.40 4.63 -8.74
CA TYR A 619 17.97 3.45 -8.07
C TYR A 619 16.91 2.45 -7.55
N LYS A 620 15.63 2.86 -7.48
CA LYS A 620 14.49 1.99 -7.13
C LYS A 620 13.85 1.32 -8.35
N ALA A 621 14.37 1.54 -9.56
CA ALA A 621 13.77 1.07 -10.81
C ALA A 621 13.51 -0.44 -10.80
N LEU A 622 14.53 -1.24 -10.52
CA LEU A 622 14.39 -2.70 -10.41
C LEU A 622 13.37 -3.12 -9.36
N ASN A 623 13.41 -2.50 -8.18
CA ASN A 623 12.46 -2.81 -7.10
C ASN A 623 11.01 -2.51 -7.51
N ARG A 624 10.75 -1.33 -8.09
CA ARG A 624 9.40 -0.95 -8.53
C ARG A 624 8.87 -1.88 -9.61
N LEU A 625 9.74 -2.24 -10.58
CA LEU A 625 9.40 -3.16 -11.66
C LEU A 625 8.99 -4.54 -11.12
N ILE A 626 9.81 -5.11 -10.23
CA ILE A 626 9.60 -6.46 -9.70
C ILE A 626 8.37 -6.49 -8.80
N GLN A 627 8.27 -5.57 -7.83
CA GLN A 627 7.14 -5.55 -6.90
C GLN A 627 5.82 -5.23 -7.60
N GLY A 628 5.83 -4.33 -8.57
CA GLY A 628 4.65 -4.02 -9.37
C GLY A 628 4.20 -5.22 -10.21
N SER A 629 5.14 -5.88 -10.88
CA SER A 629 4.85 -7.10 -11.66
C SER A 629 4.30 -8.23 -10.77
N ALA A 630 4.86 -8.41 -9.57
CA ALA A 630 4.35 -9.38 -8.60
C ALA A 630 2.92 -9.04 -8.14
N ALA A 631 2.63 -7.75 -7.92
CA ALA A 631 1.28 -7.30 -7.58
C ALA A 631 0.29 -7.56 -8.73
N ASP A 632 0.68 -7.27 -9.97
CA ASP A 632 -0.16 -7.50 -11.15
C ASP A 632 -0.46 -8.99 -11.36
N MET A 633 0.52 -9.88 -11.14
CA MET A 633 0.32 -11.33 -11.19
C MET A 633 -0.69 -11.79 -10.15
N THR A 634 -0.55 -11.35 -8.90
CA THR A 634 -1.47 -11.73 -7.82
C THR A 634 -2.87 -11.20 -8.07
N LYS A 635 -3.01 -9.95 -8.53
CA LYS A 635 -4.31 -9.35 -8.87
C LYS A 635 -4.98 -10.06 -10.04
N LYS A 636 -4.22 -10.38 -11.09
CA LYS A 636 -4.74 -11.14 -12.24
C LYS A 636 -5.22 -12.53 -11.80
N ALA A 637 -4.45 -13.22 -10.95
CA ALA A 637 -4.87 -14.50 -10.38
C ALA A 637 -6.17 -14.38 -9.58
N MET A 638 -6.34 -13.32 -8.79
CA MET A 638 -7.58 -13.07 -8.03
C MET A 638 -8.78 -12.81 -8.95
N VAL A 639 -8.59 -12.05 -10.04
CA VAL A 639 -9.63 -11.85 -11.06
C VAL A 639 -10.03 -13.16 -11.69
N ASP A 640 -9.04 -13.96 -12.14
CA ASP A 640 -9.29 -15.24 -12.81
C ASP A 640 -9.98 -16.27 -11.90
N LEU A 641 -9.64 -16.27 -10.61
CA LEU A 641 -10.32 -17.09 -9.61
C LEU A 641 -11.76 -16.62 -9.38
N TYR A 642 -11.96 -15.31 -9.26
CA TYR A 642 -13.28 -14.73 -9.04
C TYR A 642 -14.23 -15.00 -10.21
N GLU A 643 -13.75 -14.91 -11.45
CA GLU A 643 -14.50 -15.27 -12.65
C GLU A 643 -14.91 -16.76 -12.68
N GLN A 644 -14.17 -17.63 -11.97
CA GLN A 644 -14.48 -19.05 -11.77
C GLN A 644 -15.34 -19.33 -10.51
N GLY A 645 -15.82 -18.27 -9.83
CA GLY A 645 -16.61 -18.38 -8.61
C GLY A 645 -15.83 -18.71 -7.34
N ILE A 646 -14.49 -18.62 -7.39
CA ILE A 646 -13.61 -18.89 -6.25
C ILE A 646 -13.18 -17.58 -5.61
N LEU A 647 -13.56 -17.36 -4.35
CA LEU A 647 -13.33 -16.12 -3.64
C LEU A 647 -12.21 -16.27 -2.60
N PRO A 648 -11.06 -15.60 -2.75
CA PRO A 648 -10.06 -15.49 -1.69
C PRO A 648 -10.62 -14.80 -0.45
N GLN A 649 -10.09 -15.13 0.74
CA GLN A 649 -10.50 -14.51 2.00
C GLN A 649 -9.42 -13.56 2.55
N ILE A 650 -8.14 -13.92 2.40
CA ILE A 650 -7.00 -13.06 2.76
C ILE A 650 -5.98 -13.08 1.63
N GLN A 651 -5.44 -11.92 1.31
CA GLN A 651 -4.26 -11.77 0.46
C GLN A 651 -3.11 -11.20 1.28
N ILE A 652 -1.95 -11.87 1.31
CA ILE A 652 -0.75 -11.42 2.04
C ILE A 652 0.46 -11.57 1.14
N HIS A 653 1.00 -10.45 0.66
CA HIS A 653 2.16 -10.41 -0.23
C HIS A 653 1.93 -11.21 -1.52
N ASP A 654 2.44 -12.42 -1.58
CA ASP A 654 2.36 -13.41 -2.66
C ASP A 654 1.51 -14.64 -2.31
N GLU A 655 0.84 -14.61 -1.14
CA GLU A 655 -0.02 -15.68 -0.61
C GLU A 655 -1.51 -15.32 -0.75
N LEU A 656 -2.32 -16.29 -1.23
CA LEU A 656 -3.77 -16.27 -1.15
C LEU A 656 -4.24 -17.32 -0.14
N CYS A 657 -5.10 -16.90 0.79
CA CYS A 657 -5.73 -17.80 1.76
C CYS A 657 -7.23 -17.85 1.53
N LEU A 658 -7.80 -19.07 1.54
CA LEU A 658 -9.23 -19.29 1.34
C LEU A 658 -9.69 -20.60 1.96
N SER A 659 -11.00 -20.75 2.10
CA SER A 659 -11.64 -22.01 2.50
C SER A 659 -11.73 -22.92 1.29
N ILE A 660 -11.23 -24.14 1.40
CA ILE A 660 -11.16 -25.18 0.34
C ILE A 660 -12.10 -26.32 0.72
N ASP A 661 -13.04 -26.59 -0.15
CA ASP A 661 -14.07 -27.64 -0.01
C ASP A 661 -13.65 -29.00 -0.61
N SER A 662 -12.75 -28.98 -1.61
CA SER A 662 -12.32 -30.18 -2.33
C SER A 662 -10.88 -30.09 -2.85
N GLU A 663 -10.28 -31.23 -3.15
CA GLU A 663 -8.97 -31.27 -3.81
C GLU A 663 -9.01 -30.67 -5.22
N GLU A 664 -10.15 -30.80 -5.91
CA GLU A 664 -10.35 -30.21 -7.23
C GLU A 664 -10.30 -28.67 -7.17
N THR A 665 -11.00 -28.06 -6.20
CA THR A 665 -10.91 -26.62 -5.96
C THR A 665 -9.48 -26.18 -5.67
N ALA A 666 -8.74 -26.94 -4.85
CA ALA A 666 -7.33 -26.63 -4.56
C ALA A 666 -6.46 -26.68 -5.82
N LYS A 667 -6.69 -27.67 -6.71
CA LYS A 667 -5.99 -27.80 -7.98
C LYS A 667 -6.29 -26.63 -8.90
N ILE A 668 -7.57 -26.24 -9.04
CA ILE A 668 -7.99 -25.09 -9.85
C ILE A 668 -7.29 -23.81 -9.36
N VAL A 669 -7.31 -23.55 -8.04
CA VAL A 669 -6.66 -22.37 -7.46
C VAL A 669 -5.17 -22.34 -7.82
N LYS A 670 -4.47 -23.47 -7.63
CA LYS A 670 -3.04 -23.56 -7.92
C LYS A 670 -2.76 -23.31 -9.39
N GLU A 671 -3.44 -23.99 -10.30
CA GLU A 671 -3.27 -23.85 -11.75
C GLU A 671 -3.60 -22.44 -12.24
N THR A 672 -4.67 -21.84 -11.74
CA THR A 672 -5.04 -20.45 -12.07
C THR A 672 -3.95 -19.47 -11.65
N MET A 673 -3.42 -19.60 -10.43
CA MET A 673 -2.31 -18.75 -9.97
C MET A 673 -1.06 -18.95 -10.81
N GLU A 674 -0.67 -20.19 -11.11
CA GLU A 674 0.53 -20.51 -11.91
C GLU A 674 0.43 -19.96 -13.35
N ASN A 675 -0.76 -19.84 -13.90
CA ASN A 675 -1.02 -19.41 -15.29
C ASN A 675 -1.50 -17.95 -15.41
N ALA A 676 -1.67 -17.20 -14.32
CA ALA A 676 -2.22 -15.84 -14.34
C ALA A 676 -1.44 -14.89 -15.27
N ILE A 677 -0.11 -14.90 -15.20
CA ILE A 677 0.81 -14.25 -16.14
C ILE A 677 1.94 -15.20 -16.44
N LEU A 678 2.11 -15.58 -17.70
CA LEU A 678 3.17 -16.49 -18.13
C LEU A 678 4.52 -15.79 -18.14
N LEU A 679 5.50 -16.39 -17.49
CA LEU A 679 6.90 -15.95 -17.50
C LEU A 679 7.75 -16.78 -18.46
N LYS A 680 8.99 -16.36 -18.74
CA LYS A 680 9.99 -17.15 -19.47
C LYS A 680 10.45 -18.39 -18.68
N VAL A 681 10.19 -18.41 -17.38
CA VAL A 681 10.42 -19.53 -16.49
C VAL A 681 9.09 -19.94 -15.84
N PRO A 682 8.87 -21.22 -15.52
CA PRO A 682 7.59 -21.66 -14.96
C PRO A 682 7.26 -20.97 -13.64
N ASN A 683 6.03 -20.54 -13.45
CA ASN A 683 5.54 -20.20 -12.12
C ASN A 683 5.30 -21.48 -11.31
N LYS A 684 5.43 -21.37 -10.00
CA LYS A 684 5.13 -22.45 -9.07
C LYS A 684 4.40 -21.91 -7.87
N VAL A 685 3.31 -22.56 -7.48
CA VAL A 685 2.53 -22.25 -6.29
C VAL A 685 2.61 -23.40 -5.30
N ASN A 686 2.99 -23.09 -4.07
CA ASN A 686 3.01 -24.03 -2.97
C ASN A 686 1.64 -24.03 -2.32
N TYR A 687 0.96 -25.16 -2.32
CA TYR A 687 -0.29 -25.37 -1.61
C TYR A 687 -0.04 -26.05 -0.27
N LYS A 688 -0.59 -25.45 0.79
CA LYS A 688 -0.60 -26.00 2.13
C LYS A 688 -2.03 -25.92 2.68
N TYR A 689 -2.42 -26.91 3.47
CA TYR A 689 -3.76 -26.93 4.04
C TYR A 689 -3.77 -27.39 5.49
N GLY A 690 -4.85 -27.09 6.19
CA GLY A 690 -5.02 -27.48 7.58
C GLY A 690 -6.39 -27.09 8.13
N LYS A 691 -6.67 -27.46 9.37
CA LYS A 691 -7.92 -27.07 10.06
C LYS A 691 -8.00 -25.59 10.45
N ASN A 692 -6.90 -24.86 10.36
CA ASN A 692 -6.79 -23.43 10.57
C ASN A 692 -5.47 -22.93 9.97
N TRP A 693 -5.30 -21.61 9.83
CA TRP A 693 -4.12 -21.02 9.23
C TRP A 693 -2.80 -21.33 9.95
N GLY A 694 -2.81 -21.51 11.28
CA GLY A 694 -1.61 -21.83 12.05
C GLY A 694 -1.17 -23.30 11.99
N SER A 695 -2.02 -24.20 11.48
CA SER A 695 -1.79 -25.65 11.42
C SER A 695 -1.56 -26.20 10.00
N ILE A 696 -1.39 -25.31 9.00
CA ILE A 696 -1.11 -25.70 7.60
C ILE A 696 0.22 -26.47 7.49
N LYS A 697 0.24 -27.50 6.65
CA LYS A 697 1.39 -28.39 6.40
C LYS A 697 1.78 -28.36 4.93
#